data_d208d06adb2cc12e7226d3ac537dc378
#
_entry.id   d208d06adb2cc12e7226d3ac537dc378
#
_cell.length_a   1.000
_cell.length_b   1.000
_cell.length_c   1.000
_cell.angle_alpha   90.00
_cell.angle_beta   90.00
_cell.angle_gamma   90.00
#
_symmetry.space_group_name_H-M   'P 1'
#
loop_
_entity.id
_entity.type
_entity.pdbx_description
1 polymer ?
#
loop_
_entity_poly.entity_id
_entity_poly.type
_entity_poly.pdbx_seq_one_letter_code
_entity_poly.pdbx_strand_id
1 'polypeptide(L)'
;MNNPFTVKRMMTLALTAIMCAGALWAEVNPKPFVVPELKEWKGAEGHTALSGRLIVKSSKLRRVAQTLASDYEQMTGKALSIVSGSPKAGDIVLALKGDKTLGQEGYRINIAANVTLTAPTTQGVMWATRTLLQINEQAEGKGLPKGIITDKPDYRMRGFMIDCGRKYIPISYLRNLAKVMSYYKMNTLQVHLNDCGFRKFFGDEWSKTQSGFRLECDTYPGLTSKDGAYTKKEFIEFQKLAEEYGVDIIPEIDAPAHVLAFTQYKPELASKDYGMDHFDLFNPEVYTFMDNLWKEYLGGKEPVFRGPRVHIGTDEYSNAKKEVVEKFREYTDRYIRYVESFGKQAVLWGSLTHAKGETPVKKENVLMHMWSCDYANPADMKKEGYQLIAIPDGYTYIVPAAGYYYDYLNCQYLYEHWTPAVMGRVTLEENDPCIEGGMFAVWNDVAGNGISTKDIHHRTFPALQTISTKCWTGKKTTLSYAEYDQLRKNLSEAPGVNELGRLGKKSSVVLQKSTVKPGDQLDAEEIGYDYAVTFTIDGKQEAKGTELFRSENAVVYLSDPRQGKLGFERDGYLNTFNYCIPANEKHTLTVEGNNRMTRLLVDGKVREELGPKPLYIIRPQNKANYQVKGADVFVPEVYEPNDYISYQRTLVFPLRKAGQFNSTITDLKVEVK
;
A
#
# COMPACT_ATOMS: atom_id res chain seq x y z
N MET A 1 36.38 -66.97 -56.00
CA MET A 1 37.77 -67.42 -55.96
C MET A 1 38.68 -66.39 -55.30
N ASN A 2 39.30 -66.82 -54.20
CA ASN A 2 40.49 -66.29 -53.59
C ASN A 2 40.49 -64.90 -52.91
N ASN A 3 40.42 -64.94 -51.59
CA ASN A 3 41.24 -64.21 -50.63
C ASN A 3 42.73 -64.44 -50.94
N PRO A 4 43.77 -63.77 -50.40
CA PRO A 4 43.88 -62.97 -49.17
C PRO A 4 44.88 -61.80 -49.28
N PHE A 5 45.05 -60.97 -48.30
CA PHE A 5 46.23 -60.83 -47.42
C PHE A 5 46.16 -59.52 -46.56
N THR A 6 46.24 -59.74 -45.29
CA THR A 6 46.56 -58.86 -44.20
C THR A 6 47.91 -58.12 -44.32
N VAL A 7 47.93 -56.81 -44.07
CA VAL A 7 49.16 -56.14 -43.57
C VAL A 7 48.74 -55.14 -42.46
N LYS A 8 49.16 -55.52 -41.26
CA LYS A 8 49.19 -54.59 -40.08
C LYS A 8 50.20 -53.45 -40.36
N ARG A 9 49.76 -52.21 -40.23
CA ARG A 9 50.65 -51.09 -39.93
C ARG A 9 50.19 -50.45 -38.61
N MET A 10 51.02 -50.62 -37.57
CA MET A 10 50.95 -49.86 -36.35
C MET A 10 51.25 -48.38 -36.70
N MET A 11 50.28 -47.53 -36.47
CA MET A 11 50.50 -46.10 -36.39
C MET A 11 50.41 -45.70 -34.92
N THR A 12 51.53 -45.28 -34.35
CA THR A 12 51.65 -44.67 -33.03
C THR A 12 50.93 -43.32 -33.10
N LEU A 13 49.73 -43.19 -32.48
CA LEU A 13 49.08 -41.88 -32.23
C LEU A 13 49.73 -41.27 -31.01
N ALA A 14 50.53 -40.26 -31.23
CA ALA A 14 50.92 -39.31 -30.20
C ALA A 14 49.70 -38.48 -29.83
N LEU A 15 49.08 -38.74 -28.66
CA LEU A 15 48.08 -37.84 -28.06
C LEU A 15 48.77 -36.55 -27.60
N THR A 16 48.72 -35.52 -28.43
CA THR A 16 48.97 -34.15 -27.99
C THR A 16 47.73 -33.69 -27.22
N ALA A 17 47.78 -33.77 -25.90
CA ALA A 17 46.81 -33.12 -25.03
C ALA A 17 46.97 -31.59 -25.20
N ILE A 18 46.16 -31.00 -26.05
CA ILE A 18 45.95 -29.55 -26.05
C ILE A 18 45.13 -29.28 -24.79
N MET A 19 45.82 -28.87 -23.70
CA MET A 19 45.17 -28.18 -22.62
C MET A 19 44.64 -26.84 -23.18
N CYS A 20 43.41 -26.84 -23.65
CA CYS A 20 42.64 -25.61 -23.72
C CYS A 20 42.46 -25.12 -22.28
N ALA A 21 43.42 -24.34 -21.79
CA ALA A 21 43.17 -23.44 -20.69
C ALA A 21 42.09 -22.48 -21.20
N GLY A 22 40.81 -22.87 -21.08
CA GLY A 22 39.72 -21.94 -21.20
C GLY A 22 39.94 -20.88 -20.13
N ALA A 23 40.42 -19.72 -20.54
CA ALA A 23 40.32 -18.56 -19.70
C ALA A 23 38.85 -18.44 -19.36
N LEU A 24 38.48 -18.80 -18.13
CA LEU A 24 37.18 -18.43 -17.56
C LEU A 24 37.19 -16.90 -17.54
N TRP A 25 36.69 -16.30 -18.62
CA TRP A 25 36.36 -14.88 -18.59
C TRP A 25 35.36 -14.73 -17.47
N ALA A 26 35.77 -14.07 -16.38
CA ALA A 26 34.85 -13.81 -15.30
C ALA A 26 33.71 -12.97 -15.88
N GLU A 27 32.50 -13.50 -15.76
CA GLU A 27 31.34 -12.91 -16.36
C GLU A 27 30.95 -11.62 -15.62
N VAL A 28 30.72 -10.56 -16.38
CA VAL A 28 30.26 -9.27 -15.84
C VAL A 28 28.88 -9.46 -15.23
N ASN A 29 28.69 -9.00 -14.01
CA ASN A 29 27.41 -9.15 -13.31
C ASN A 29 26.25 -8.53 -14.10
N PRO A 30 25.14 -9.27 -14.31
CA PRO A 30 23.92 -8.74 -14.92
C PRO A 30 23.28 -7.68 -14.02
N LYS A 31 22.37 -6.87 -14.60
CA LYS A 31 21.63 -5.85 -13.86
C LYS A 31 20.80 -6.52 -12.76
N PRO A 32 21.00 -6.16 -11.47
CA PRO A 32 20.19 -6.70 -10.39
C PRO A 32 18.74 -6.22 -10.50
N PHE A 33 17.81 -7.09 -10.15
CA PHE A 33 16.41 -6.72 -10.09
C PHE A 33 16.14 -5.91 -8.83
N VAL A 34 15.41 -4.82 -8.96
CA VAL A 34 14.84 -4.01 -7.88
C VAL A 34 13.53 -3.36 -8.34
N VAL A 35 12.71 -2.97 -7.42
CA VAL A 35 11.47 -2.21 -7.70
C VAL A 35 11.53 -0.86 -6.98
N PRO A 36 11.47 0.26 -7.70
CA PRO A 36 11.45 0.44 -9.16
C PRO A 36 12.73 -0.04 -9.86
N GLU A 37 12.61 -0.43 -11.14
CA GLU A 37 13.74 -0.87 -11.94
C GLU A 37 14.84 0.20 -12.02
N LEU A 38 16.12 -0.26 -12.00
CA LEU A 38 17.27 0.62 -12.18
C LEU A 38 17.32 1.16 -13.60
N LYS A 39 17.58 2.46 -13.74
CA LYS A 39 17.77 3.08 -15.06
C LYS A 39 19.14 2.76 -15.66
N GLU A 40 20.21 2.85 -14.86
CA GLU A 40 21.57 2.59 -15.33
C GLU A 40 22.28 1.59 -14.43
N TRP A 41 22.87 0.59 -15.04
CA TRP A 41 23.75 -0.38 -14.43
C TRP A 41 25.00 -0.62 -15.28
N LYS A 42 26.17 -0.49 -14.67
CA LYS A 42 27.44 -0.89 -15.25
C LYS A 42 28.03 -2.00 -14.40
N GLY A 43 27.81 -3.25 -14.80
CA GLY A 43 28.32 -4.42 -14.09
C GLY A 43 29.85 -4.48 -14.09
N ALA A 44 30.39 -5.14 -13.08
CA ALA A 44 31.81 -5.53 -13.00
C ALA A 44 31.89 -6.99 -12.52
N GLU A 45 33.06 -7.57 -12.56
CA GLU A 45 33.27 -8.97 -12.17
C GLU A 45 33.29 -9.17 -10.64
N GLY A 46 32.67 -10.25 -10.18
CA GLY A 46 32.72 -10.71 -8.79
C GLY A 46 31.74 -9.99 -7.85
N HIS A 47 31.83 -10.33 -6.58
CA HIS A 47 30.91 -9.91 -5.54
C HIS A 47 31.62 -9.26 -4.35
N THR A 48 30.88 -8.51 -3.53
CA THR A 48 31.38 -7.87 -2.30
C THR A 48 30.60 -8.35 -1.11
N ALA A 49 31.24 -9.04 -0.19
CA ALA A 49 30.65 -9.40 1.10
C ALA A 49 30.64 -8.17 2.02
N LEU A 50 29.53 -7.93 2.72
CA LEU A 50 29.42 -6.84 3.68
C LEU A 50 30.17 -7.16 4.97
N SER A 51 30.92 -6.18 5.51
CA SER A 51 31.71 -6.30 6.74
C SER A 51 30.88 -6.10 8.03
N GLY A 52 29.63 -5.63 7.91
CA GLY A 52 28.82 -5.20 9.04
C GLY A 52 29.16 -3.80 9.56
N ARG A 53 29.97 -3.02 8.84
CA ARG A 53 30.35 -1.65 9.21
C ARG A 53 29.73 -0.62 8.28
N LEU A 54 29.22 0.47 8.86
CA LEU A 54 28.59 1.59 8.18
C LEU A 54 29.34 2.90 8.51
N ILE A 55 29.91 3.56 7.50
CA ILE A 55 30.65 4.81 7.63
C ILE A 55 29.80 5.96 7.11
N VAL A 56 29.66 7.01 7.92
CA VAL A 56 28.86 8.20 7.61
C VAL A 56 29.77 9.40 7.42
N LYS A 57 29.81 9.95 6.20
CA LYS A 57 30.70 11.10 5.85
C LYS A 57 30.09 12.48 6.11
N SER A 58 28.83 12.55 6.57
CA SER A 58 28.13 13.80 6.90
C SER A 58 27.19 13.61 8.05
N SER A 59 27.19 14.51 9.04
CA SER A 59 26.25 14.48 10.17
C SER A 59 24.78 14.53 9.73
N LYS A 60 24.49 15.15 8.58
CA LYS A 60 23.14 15.19 7.99
C LYS A 60 22.60 13.81 7.63
N LEU A 61 23.49 12.82 7.41
CA LEU A 61 23.11 11.44 7.05
C LEU A 61 22.94 10.52 8.28
N ARG A 62 23.09 11.04 9.51
CA ARG A 62 23.02 10.20 10.71
C ARG A 62 21.70 9.45 10.84
N ARG A 63 20.58 10.15 10.59
CA ARG A 63 19.24 9.53 10.63
C ARG A 63 19.10 8.43 9.54
N VAL A 64 19.49 8.71 8.31
CA VAL A 64 19.47 7.72 7.21
C VAL A 64 20.32 6.49 7.57
N ALA A 65 21.47 6.69 8.21
CA ALA A 65 22.33 5.59 8.65
C ALA A 65 21.68 4.75 9.76
N GLN A 66 21.01 5.37 10.71
CA GLN A 66 20.27 4.68 11.78
C GLN A 66 19.11 3.86 11.21
N THR A 67 18.32 4.44 10.29
CA THR A 67 17.25 3.73 9.59
C THR A 67 17.80 2.54 8.80
N LEU A 68 18.90 2.74 8.03
CA LEU A 68 19.55 1.63 7.30
C LEU A 68 20.02 0.52 8.23
N ALA A 69 20.65 0.87 9.36
CA ALA A 69 21.15 -0.13 10.32
C ALA A 69 20.02 -0.96 10.93
N SER A 70 18.93 -0.30 11.35
CA SER A 70 17.74 -0.96 11.87
C SER A 70 17.08 -1.88 10.84
N ASP A 71 16.87 -1.39 9.62
CA ASP A 71 16.25 -2.15 8.54
C ASP A 71 17.11 -3.35 8.12
N TYR A 72 18.42 -3.18 8.07
CA TYR A 72 19.36 -4.26 7.75
C TYR A 72 19.31 -5.37 8.81
N GLU A 73 19.27 -5.00 10.08
CA GLU A 73 19.17 -5.94 11.20
C GLU A 73 17.83 -6.68 11.17
N GLN A 74 16.70 -5.98 10.94
CA GLN A 74 15.39 -6.59 10.81
C GLN A 74 15.30 -7.58 9.63
N MET A 75 15.99 -7.28 8.51
CA MET A 75 16.00 -8.12 7.32
C MET A 75 16.91 -9.35 7.45
N THR A 76 18.08 -9.18 8.08
CA THR A 76 19.17 -10.19 8.04
C THR A 76 19.46 -10.86 9.39
N GLY A 77 18.95 -10.32 10.48
CA GLY A 77 19.31 -10.71 11.85
C GLY A 77 20.75 -10.30 12.23
N LYS A 78 21.44 -9.50 11.40
CA LYS A 78 22.84 -9.09 11.63
C LYS A 78 22.91 -7.58 11.86
N ALA A 79 23.64 -7.17 12.88
CA ALA A 79 23.85 -5.77 13.17
C ALA A 79 24.73 -5.08 12.12
N LEU A 80 24.41 -3.82 11.82
CA LEU A 80 25.20 -2.92 10.99
C LEU A 80 25.72 -1.77 11.86
N SER A 81 26.99 -1.84 12.24
CA SER A 81 27.61 -0.91 13.22
C SER A 81 28.01 0.40 12.56
N ILE A 82 27.48 1.52 13.05
CA ILE A 82 27.89 2.87 12.59
C ILE A 82 29.22 3.21 13.24
N VAL A 83 30.28 3.38 12.42
CA VAL A 83 31.65 3.61 12.86
C VAL A 83 32.31 4.80 12.16
N SER A 84 33.34 5.36 12.79
CA SER A 84 34.17 6.40 12.22
C SER A 84 35.44 5.79 11.54
N GLY A 85 36.11 6.60 10.70
CA GLY A 85 37.41 6.26 10.12
C GLY A 85 37.38 6.12 8.60
N SER A 86 38.48 5.52 8.08
CA SER A 86 38.64 5.25 6.66
C SER A 86 37.89 3.98 6.26
N PRO A 87 37.26 3.95 5.07
CA PRO A 87 36.61 2.75 4.56
C PRO A 87 37.54 1.58 4.38
N LYS A 88 37.11 0.39 4.73
CA LYS A 88 37.77 -0.89 4.49
C LYS A 88 36.95 -1.75 3.51
N ALA A 89 37.51 -2.85 3.05
CA ALA A 89 36.77 -3.78 2.20
C ALA A 89 35.48 -4.28 2.91
N GLY A 90 34.38 -4.31 2.18
CA GLY A 90 33.07 -4.70 2.68
C GLY A 90 32.31 -3.63 3.46
N ASP A 91 32.90 -2.48 3.76
CA ASP A 91 32.18 -1.39 4.46
C ASP A 91 31.15 -0.73 3.57
N ILE A 92 30.01 -0.31 4.17
CA ILE A 92 29.05 0.58 3.53
C ILE A 92 29.43 2.03 3.87
N VAL A 93 29.43 2.91 2.88
CA VAL A 93 29.79 4.33 3.04
C VAL A 93 28.65 5.20 2.54
N LEU A 94 28.12 6.07 3.40
CA LEU A 94 27.14 7.10 3.04
C LEU A 94 27.81 8.46 2.92
N ALA A 95 27.62 9.13 1.78
CA ALA A 95 28.17 10.47 1.56
C ALA A 95 27.23 11.38 0.76
N LEU A 96 27.24 12.67 1.07
CA LEU A 96 26.63 13.68 0.20
C LEU A 96 27.66 14.11 -0.85
N LYS A 97 27.23 14.12 -2.11
CA LYS A 97 28.06 14.57 -3.23
C LYS A 97 27.18 15.34 -4.21
N GLY A 98 27.54 16.61 -4.45
CA GLY A 98 26.86 17.46 -5.41
C GLY A 98 26.97 16.89 -6.83
N ASP A 99 25.83 16.60 -7.44
CA ASP A 99 25.68 16.23 -8.85
C ASP A 99 24.33 16.72 -9.33
N LYS A 100 24.31 17.84 -10.06
CA LYS A 100 23.05 18.45 -10.53
C LYS A 100 22.25 17.55 -11.46
N THR A 101 22.90 16.59 -12.12
CA THR A 101 22.21 15.66 -13.06
C THR A 101 21.30 14.67 -12.35
N LEU A 102 21.55 14.42 -11.05
CA LEU A 102 20.76 13.54 -10.21
C LEU A 102 19.49 14.21 -9.62
N GLY A 103 19.40 15.55 -9.68
CA GLY A 103 18.29 16.28 -9.05
C GLY A 103 18.24 16.11 -7.52
N GLN A 104 17.05 16.17 -6.94
CA GLN A 104 16.86 16.09 -5.49
C GLN A 104 16.83 14.64 -4.96
N GLU A 105 16.39 13.69 -5.77
CA GLU A 105 16.14 12.33 -5.31
C GLU A 105 17.01 11.26 -6.00
N GLY A 106 17.81 11.64 -7.00
CA GLY A 106 18.72 10.71 -7.66
C GLY A 106 19.95 10.36 -6.81
N TYR A 107 20.55 9.23 -7.11
CA TYR A 107 21.69 8.67 -6.36
C TYR A 107 22.64 7.87 -7.25
N ARG A 108 23.81 7.58 -6.71
CA ARG A 108 24.77 6.64 -7.27
C ARG A 108 25.20 5.64 -6.21
N ILE A 109 25.28 4.37 -6.58
CA ILE A 109 25.85 3.30 -5.76
C ILE A 109 27.07 2.73 -6.51
N ASN A 110 28.23 2.71 -5.87
CA ASN A 110 29.43 2.02 -6.37
C ASN A 110 29.68 0.80 -5.48
N ILE A 111 29.48 -0.40 -6.03
CA ILE A 111 29.76 -1.68 -5.38
C ILE A 111 31.13 -2.18 -5.90
N ALA A 112 32.18 -1.98 -5.10
CA ALA A 112 33.54 -2.34 -5.42
C ALA A 112 34.20 -3.08 -4.22
N ALA A 113 35.40 -2.78 -3.80
CA ALA A 113 35.96 -3.33 -2.56
C ALA A 113 35.12 -2.93 -1.32
N ASN A 114 34.54 -1.77 -1.34
CA ASN A 114 33.50 -1.32 -0.42
C ASN A 114 32.26 -0.88 -1.21
N VAL A 115 31.16 -0.57 -0.50
CA VAL A 115 29.88 -0.14 -1.09
C VAL A 115 29.63 1.33 -0.76
N THR A 116 29.74 2.21 -1.74
CA THR A 116 29.59 3.66 -1.53
C THR A 116 28.29 4.17 -2.13
N LEU A 117 27.43 4.76 -1.27
CA LEU A 117 26.16 5.39 -1.63
C LEU A 117 26.36 6.91 -1.60
N THR A 118 26.11 7.57 -2.72
CA THR A 118 26.24 9.02 -2.86
C THR A 118 25.01 9.64 -3.51
N ALA A 119 24.62 10.83 -3.04
CA ALA A 119 23.56 11.63 -3.63
C ALA A 119 23.74 13.11 -3.29
N PRO A 120 23.08 14.05 -4.00
CA PRO A 120 23.07 15.46 -3.64
C PRO A 120 22.37 15.77 -2.32
N THR A 121 21.38 14.97 -1.94
CA THR A 121 20.53 15.17 -0.78
C THR A 121 20.44 13.95 0.13
N THR A 122 19.94 14.13 1.35
CA THR A 122 19.64 13.04 2.28
C THR A 122 18.55 12.10 1.72
N GLN A 123 17.59 12.63 0.98
CA GLN A 123 16.52 11.85 0.32
C GLN A 123 17.09 10.91 -0.74
N GLY A 124 17.99 11.40 -1.60
CA GLY A 124 18.65 10.54 -2.60
C GLY A 124 19.48 9.43 -1.95
N VAL A 125 20.19 9.71 -0.83
CA VAL A 125 20.89 8.64 -0.08
C VAL A 125 19.90 7.65 0.53
N MET A 126 18.73 8.11 1.03
CA MET A 126 17.67 7.22 1.52
C MET A 126 17.25 6.24 0.42
N TRP A 127 16.97 6.72 -0.81
CA TRP A 127 16.60 5.85 -1.93
C TRP A 127 17.73 4.88 -2.33
N ALA A 128 18.97 5.31 -2.26
CA ALA A 128 20.11 4.41 -2.47
C ALA A 128 20.13 3.26 -1.44
N THR A 129 19.77 3.53 -0.17
CA THR A 129 19.71 2.47 0.85
C THR A 129 18.59 1.45 0.56
N ARG A 130 17.45 1.89 0.01
CA ARG A 130 16.34 1.00 -0.39
C ARG A 130 16.79 0.05 -1.50
N THR A 131 17.46 0.58 -2.52
CA THR A 131 18.05 -0.22 -3.59
C THR A 131 19.08 -1.22 -3.05
N LEU A 132 19.98 -0.79 -2.17
CA LEU A 132 20.97 -1.67 -1.55
C LEU A 132 20.31 -2.83 -0.79
N LEU A 133 19.26 -2.55 0.01
CA LEU A 133 18.56 -3.57 0.77
C LEU A 133 17.86 -4.59 -0.14
N GLN A 134 17.21 -4.15 -1.23
CA GLN A 134 16.56 -5.06 -2.18
C GLN A 134 17.58 -5.94 -2.92
N ILE A 135 18.77 -5.42 -3.27
CA ILE A 135 19.84 -6.23 -3.86
C ILE A 135 20.39 -7.23 -2.82
N ASN A 136 20.58 -6.79 -1.57
CA ASN A 136 21.08 -7.66 -0.49
C ASN A 136 20.10 -8.79 -0.14
N GLU A 137 18.80 -8.52 -0.16
CA GLU A 137 17.74 -9.52 0.06
C GLU A 137 17.86 -10.69 -0.93
N GLN A 138 18.21 -10.40 -2.18
CA GLN A 138 18.30 -11.38 -3.26
C GLN A 138 19.70 -12.00 -3.42
N ALA A 139 20.69 -11.54 -2.67
CA ALA A 139 22.08 -11.98 -2.81
C ALA A 139 22.34 -13.44 -2.35
N GLU A 140 21.41 -14.06 -1.63
CA GLU A 140 21.46 -15.48 -1.16
C GLU A 140 22.83 -15.87 -0.54
N GLY A 141 23.48 -14.94 0.16
CA GLY A 141 24.79 -15.16 0.80
C GLY A 141 26.00 -15.06 -0.12
N LYS A 142 25.83 -14.87 -1.43
CA LYS A 142 26.94 -14.70 -2.39
C LYS A 142 27.63 -13.33 -2.31
N GLY A 143 27.03 -12.39 -1.57
CA GLY A 143 27.45 -10.99 -1.54
C GLY A 143 26.83 -10.16 -2.66
N LEU A 144 27.04 -8.85 -2.60
CA LEU A 144 26.48 -7.89 -3.55
C LEU A 144 27.24 -7.97 -4.90
N PRO A 145 26.57 -8.00 -6.05
CA PRO A 145 27.22 -7.97 -7.36
C PRO A 145 27.97 -6.66 -7.54
N LYS A 146 29.24 -6.71 -7.93
CA LYS A 146 30.03 -5.52 -8.20
C LYS A 146 29.54 -4.79 -9.44
N GLY A 147 29.55 -3.47 -9.37
CA GLY A 147 29.10 -2.59 -10.46
C GLY A 147 28.75 -1.19 -9.97
N ILE A 148 28.27 -0.37 -10.88
CA ILE A 148 27.87 1.02 -10.62
C ILE A 148 26.42 1.22 -11.03
N ILE A 149 25.63 1.74 -10.10
CA ILE A 149 24.25 2.18 -10.31
C ILE A 149 24.23 3.71 -10.39
N THR A 150 23.50 4.26 -11.38
CA THR A 150 23.10 5.66 -11.44
C THR A 150 21.59 5.71 -11.68
N ASP A 151 20.85 6.32 -10.77
CA ASP A 151 19.39 6.24 -10.79
C ASP A 151 18.72 7.50 -10.26
N LYS A 152 17.55 7.83 -10.79
CA LYS A 152 16.71 8.97 -10.37
C LYS A 152 15.29 8.80 -10.84
N PRO A 153 14.27 9.39 -10.12
CA PRO A 153 12.89 9.34 -10.59
C PRO A 153 12.66 10.25 -11.81
N ASP A 154 11.67 9.91 -12.65
CA ASP A 154 11.17 10.79 -13.70
C ASP A 154 10.15 11.80 -13.15
N TYR A 155 9.34 11.39 -12.15
CA TYR A 155 8.32 12.24 -11.51
C TYR A 155 8.61 12.44 -10.03
N ARG A 156 8.37 13.67 -9.55
CA ARG A 156 8.69 14.08 -8.16
C ARG A 156 7.78 13.43 -7.12
N MET A 157 6.47 13.33 -7.41
CA MET A 157 5.51 12.70 -6.51
C MET A 157 5.20 11.27 -6.94
N ARG A 158 5.25 10.35 -5.99
CA ARG A 158 4.91 8.94 -6.13
C ARG A 158 4.07 8.58 -4.91
N GLY A 159 2.75 8.62 -5.09
CA GLY A 159 1.83 8.69 -3.96
C GLY A 159 0.81 7.57 -3.88
N PHE A 160 0.23 7.46 -2.70
CA PHE A 160 -0.90 6.63 -2.37
C PHE A 160 -1.88 7.41 -1.48
N MET A 161 -3.17 7.30 -1.72
CA MET A 161 -4.23 7.82 -0.87
C MET A 161 -5.03 6.68 -0.24
N ILE A 162 -5.27 6.76 1.07
CA ILE A 162 -6.07 5.79 1.81
C ILE A 162 -7.25 6.46 2.51
N ASP A 163 -8.44 5.94 2.26
CA ASP A 163 -9.68 6.37 2.91
C ASP A 163 -9.77 5.78 4.32
N CYS A 164 -9.50 6.61 5.32
CA CYS A 164 -9.70 6.31 6.72
C CYS A 164 -11.06 6.81 7.22
N GLY A 165 -11.70 7.73 6.52
CA GLY A 165 -12.99 8.34 6.89
C GLY A 165 -14.10 7.31 6.94
N ARG A 166 -14.31 6.55 5.86
CA ARG A 166 -15.35 5.51 5.79
C ARG A 166 -15.02 4.26 6.59
N LYS A 167 -13.73 3.89 6.68
CA LYS A 167 -13.26 2.75 7.48
C LYS A 167 -12.08 3.16 8.33
N TYR A 168 -12.16 2.93 9.65
CA TYR A 168 -10.99 3.11 10.51
C TYR A 168 -9.85 2.17 10.10
N ILE A 169 -8.69 2.75 9.87
CA ILE A 169 -7.44 2.03 9.58
C ILE A 169 -6.51 2.19 10.79
N PRO A 170 -6.06 1.11 11.42
CA PRO A 170 -5.19 1.20 12.60
C PRO A 170 -3.90 1.99 12.33
N ILE A 171 -3.47 2.80 13.29
CA ILE A 171 -2.24 3.60 13.15
C ILE A 171 -0.99 2.72 13.01
N SER A 172 -1.00 1.50 13.55
CA SER A 172 0.06 0.51 13.36
C SER A 172 0.23 0.14 11.89
N TYR A 173 -0.87 -0.07 11.19
CA TYR A 173 -0.86 -0.33 9.74
C TYR A 173 -0.33 0.87 8.95
N LEU A 174 -0.77 2.11 9.26
CA LEU A 174 -0.28 3.31 8.57
C LEU A 174 1.24 3.49 8.75
N ARG A 175 1.78 3.15 9.92
CA ARG A 175 3.24 3.13 10.19
C ARG A 175 3.95 2.08 9.33
N ASN A 176 3.41 0.88 9.23
CA ASN A 176 3.96 -0.18 8.37
C ASN A 176 3.85 0.20 6.89
N LEU A 177 2.73 0.78 6.49
CA LEU A 177 2.51 1.28 5.12
C LEU A 177 3.56 2.32 4.71
N ALA A 178 3.91 3.27 5.59
CA ALA A 178 4.98 4.25 5.33
C ALA A 178 6.34 3.57 5.10
N LYS A 179 6.66 2.50 5.84
CA LYS A 179 7.88 1.70 5.61
C LYS A 179 7.85 0.97 4.27
N VAL A 180 6.70 0.35 3.92
CA VAL A 180 6.50 -0.32 2.62
C VAL A 180 6.66 0.68 1.48
N MET A 181 6.02 1.85 1.57
CA MET A 181 6.15 2.92 0.58
C MET A 181 7.62 3.35 0.40
N SER A 182 8.33 3.60 1.50
CA SER A 182 9.76 3.92 1.46
C SER A 182 10.59 2.84 0.78
N TYR A 183 10.34 1.56 1.10
CA TYR A 183 11.11 0.44 0.54
C TYR A 183 11.01 0.38 -0.98
N TYR A 184 9.85 0.76 -1.50
CA TYR A 184 9.56 0.87 -2.93
C TYR A 184 9.70 2.32 -3.47
N LYS A 185 10.39 3.22 -2.76
CA LYS A 185 10.69 4.60 -3.16
C LYS A 185 9.46 5.46 -3.48
N MET A 186 8.31 5.15 -2.90
CA MET A 186 7.19 6.07 -2.86
C MET A 186 7.40 7.10 -1.75
N ASN A 187 6.95 8.34 -1.98
CA ASN A 187 7.31 9.46 -1.10
C ASN A 187 6.12 10.28 -0.58
N THR A 188 4.89 9.90 -0.89
CA THR A 188 3.70 10.68 -0.50
C THR A 188 2.55 9.77 -0.12
N LEU A 189 2.06 9.87 1.12
CA LEU A 189 0.86 9.20 1.61
C LEU A 189 -0.18 10.22 2.00
N GLN A 190 -1.31 10.24 1.30
CA GLN A 190 -2.48 11.03 1.64
C GLN A 190 -3.39 10.22 2.55
N VAL A 191 -3.79 10.82 3.68
CA VAL A 191 -4.70 10.22 4.66
C VAL A 191 -6.01 10.99 4.64
N HIS A 192 -7.04 10.38 4.06
CA HIS A 192 -8.38 10.93 3.96
C HIS A 192 -9.12 10.71 5.29
N LEU A 193 -9.27 11.79 6.09
CA LEU A 193 -9.64 11.69 7.51
C LEU A 193 -11.14 11.73 7.78
N ASN A 194 -11.96 12.24 6.85
CA ASN A 194 -13.40 12.28 6.98
C ASN A 194 -14.11 11.88 5.71
N ASP A 195 -15.21 11.17 5.87
CA ASP A 195 -16.14 10.84 4.79
C ASP A 195 -17.40 10.14 5.33
N CYS A 196 -18.27 9.70 4.42
CA CYS A 196 -19.49 8.97 4.74
C CYS A 196 -19.82 7.88 3.72
N GLY A 197 -20.60 6.90 4.17
CA GLY A 197 -21.18 5.90 3.28
C GLY A 197 -22.34 6.47 2.44
N PHE A 198 -22.72 5.75 1.39
CA PHE A 198 -23.87 6.14 0.59
C PHE A 198 -25.21 5.91 1.33
N ARG A 199 -26.00 6.96 1.51
CA ARG A 199 -27.28 6.93 2.23
C ARG A 199 -28.20 5.77 1.83
N LYS A 200 -28.26 5.43 0.54
CA LYS A 200 -29.05 4.30 0.00
C LYS A 200 -28.75 2.95 0.65
N PHE A 201 -27.54 2.75 1.19
CA PHE A 201 -27.16 1.52 1.90
C PHE A 201 -27.57 1.52 3.37
N PHE A 202 -28.11 2.65 3.86
CA PHE A 202 -28.52 2.86 5.24
C PHE A 202 -30.03 3.22 5.35
N GLY A 203 -30.85 2.64 4.46
CA GLY A 203 -32.30 2.83 4.46
C GLY A 203 -32.74 4.22 3.99
N ASP A 204 -31.90 4.92 3.22
CA ASP A 204 -32.12 6.32 2.78
C ASP A 204 -32.26 7.34 3.92
N GLU A 205 -31.67 7.04 5.09
CA GLU A 205 -31.73 7.89 6.27
C GLU A 205 -30.34 8.43 6.64
N TRP A 206 -30.16 9.76 6.62
CA TRP A 206 -28.92 10.41 7.01
C TRP A 206 -28.48 10.09 8.45
N SER A 207 -29.42 9.99 9.38
CA SER A 207 -29.13 9.66 10.79
C SER A 207 -28.56 8.24 10.99
N LYS A 208 -28.80 7.35 10.04
CA LYS A 208 -28.29 5.97 10.05
C LYS A 208 -27.05 5.79 9.17
N THR A 209 -26.80 6.75 8.27
CA THR A 209 -25.67 6.67 7.35
C THR A 209 -24.36 6.75 8.13
N GLN A 210 -23.47 5.79 7.86
CA GLN A 210 -22.14 5.79 8.44
C GLN A 210 -21.40 7.06 8.03
N SER A 211 -20.71 7.67 8.97
CA SER A 211 -19.80 8.78 8.75
C SER A 211 -18.64 8.72 9.73
N GLY A 212 -17.51 9.31 9.38
CA GLY A 212 -16.35 9.35 10.26
C GLY A 212 -15.51 10.60 10.10
N PHE A 213 -14.98 11.07 11.23
CA PHE A 213 -13.86 11.99 11.31
C PHE A 213 -12.82 11.37 12.24
N ARG A 214 -11.63 11.06 11.73
CA ARG A 214 -10.69 10.13 12.36
C ARG A 214 -9.61 10.76 13.22
N LEU A 215 -9.73 12.06 13.56
CA LEU A 215 -8.71 12.73 14.35
C LEU A 215 -9.33 13.32 15.64
N GLU A 216 -8.62 13.20 16.75
CA GLU A 216 -8.97 13.83 18.03
C GLU A 216 -9.17 15.34 17.84
N CYS A 217 -10.30 15.86 18.33
CA CYS A 217 -10.72 17.23 18.19
C CYS A 217 -11.11 17.82 19.53
N ASP A 218 -10.37 18.82 20.00
CA ASP A 218 -10.65 19.53 21.25
C ASP A 218 -11.62 20.71 21.02
N THR A 219 -11.54 21.35 19.85
CA THR A 219 -12.42 22.48 19.49
C THR A 219 -13.89 22.07 19.43
N TYR A 220 -14.15 20.84 18.98
CA TYR A 220 -15.50 20.29 18.85
C TYR A 220 -15.62 18.94 19.57
N PRO A 221 -15.77 18.93 20.91
CA PRO A 221 -15.85 17.70 21.71
C PRO A 221 -17.01 16.81 21.25
N GLY A 222 -16.70 15.56 20.91
CA GLY A 222 -17.70 14.60 20.40
C GLY A 222 -17.78 14.50 18.88
N LEU A 223 -17.04 15.32 18.14
CA LEU A 223 -16.91 15.22 16.68
C LEU A 223 -16.13 13.97 16.26
N THR A 224 -15.07 13.63 17.01
CA THR A 224 -14.22 12.48 16.74
C THR A 224 -15.02 11.17 16.73
N SER A 225 -14.78 10.33 15.74
CA SER A 225 -15.47 9.05 15.56
C SER A 225 -15.21 8.07 16.72
N LYS A 226 -16.25 7.35 17.15
CA LYS A 226 -16.21 6.41 18.29
C LYS A 226 -15.80 4.99 17.89
N ASP A 227 -15.93 4.65 16.62
CA ASP A 227 -15.57 3.34 16.06
C ASP A 227 -14.07 3.20 15.73
N GLY A 228 -13.29 4.24 16.02
CA GLY A 228 -11.85 4.31 15.86
C GLY A 228 -11.41 5.69 15.38
N ALA A 229 -10.34 6.18 15.97
CA ALA A 229 -9.74 7.47 15.62
C ALA A 229 -8.28 7.51 16.09
N TYR A 230 -7.55 8.52 15.67
CA TYR A 230 -6.17 8.79 16.05
C TYR A 230 -6.13 9.92 17.08
N THR A 231 -5.36 9.75 18.14
CA THR A 231 -5.00 10.88 18.97
C THR A 231 -4.06 11.80 18.21
N LYS A 232 -4.05 13.09 18.57
CA LYS A 232 -3.10 14.06 17.99
C LYS A 232 -1.65 13.59 18.15
N LYS A 233 -1.34 13.02 19.32
CA LYS A 233 0.01 12.50 19.61
C LYS A 233 0.38 11.35 18.67
N GLU A 234 -0.49 10.34 18.52
CA GLU A 234 -0.24 9.20 17.62
C GLU A 234 -0.05 9.64 16.18
N PHE A 235 -0.84 10.63 15.72
CA PHE A 235 -0.75 11.14 14.35
C PHE A 235 0.53 11.95 14.13
N ILE A 236 0.98 12.73 15.12
CA ILE A 236 2.29 13.43 15.10
C ILE A 236 3.44 12.42 15.05
N GLU A 237 3.42 11.39 15.88
CA GLU A 237 4.45 10.34 15.93
C GLU A 237 4.50 9.52 14.64
N PHE A 238 3.35 9.25 14.04
CA PHE A 238 3.26 8.61 12.73
C PHE A 238 3.92 9.46 11.63
N GLN A 239 3.63 10.76 11.58
CA GLN A 239 4.25 11.67 10.60
C GLN A 239 5.76 11.77 10.80
N LYS A 240 6.26 11.80 12.07
CA LYS A 240 7.70 11.79 12.37
C LYS A 240 8.37 10.51 11.83
N LEU A 241 7.74 9.35 12.03
CA LEU A 241 8.24 8.09 11.50
C LEU A 241 8.24 8.11 9.97
N ALA A 242 7.16 8.55 9.33
CA ALA A 242 7.08 8.64 7.87
C ALA A 242 8.18 9.54 7.30
N GLU A 243 8.44 10.70 7.94
CA GLU A 243 9.54 11.61 7.57
C GLU A 243 10.91 10.92 7.67
N GLU A 244 11.15 10.09 8.70
CA GLU A 244 12.38 9.31 8.83
C GLU A 244 12.59 8.30 7.69
N TYR A 245 11.51 7.80 7.12
CA TYR A 245 11.48 6.92 5.97
C TYR A 245 11.38 7.66 4.63
N GLY A 246 11.39 9.00 4.62
CA GLY A 246 11.33 9.82 3.41
C GLY A 246 9.95 9.88 2.76
N VAL A 247 8.89 9.64 3.54
CA VAL A 247 7.50 9.71 3.10
C VAL A 247 6.83 10.93 3.72
N ASP A 248 6.29 11.82 2.89
CA ASP A 248 5.49 12.97 3.31
C ASP A 248 4.05 12.55 3.52
N ILE A 249 3.45 12.96 4.64
CA ILE A 249 2.05 12.71 4.94
C ILE A 249 1.25 13.94 4.58
N ILE A 250 0.25 13.76 3.70
CA ILE A 250 -0.74 14.79 3.34
C ILE A 250 -2.04 14.46 4.08
N PRO A 251 -2.31 15.07 5.24
CA PRO A 251 -3.60 14.91 5.89
C PRO A 251 -4.67 15.65 5.09
N GLU A 252 -5.83 15.00 4.91
CA GLU A 252 -6.97 15.56 4.21
C GLU A 252 -8.15 15.74 5.15
N ILE A 253 -8.72 16.94 5.11
CA ILE A 253 -10.06 17.24 5.63
C ILE A 253 -10.89 17.65 4.43
N ASP A 254 -11.77 16.76 4.02
CA ASP A 254 -12.58 16.94 2.82
C ASP A 254 -13.83 17.77 3.11
N ALA A 255 -14.00 18.80 2.31
CA ALA A 255 -15.15 19.70 2.30
C ALA A 255 -15.14 20.53 0.99
N PRO A 256 -16.30 21.04 0.51
CA PRO A 256 -17.59 21.20 1.18
C PRO A 256 -18.61 20.06 0.92
N ALA A 257 -18.27 19.04 0.11
CA ALA A 257 -18.98 17.76 0.07
C ALA A 257 -18.30 16.76 1.04
N HIS A 258 -18.81 15.53 1.16
CA HIS A 258 -18.28 14.48 2.05
C HIS A 258 -18.25 14.84 3.55
N VAL A 259 -19.10 15.78 3.97
CA VAL A 259 -19.06 16.42 5.30
C VAL A 259 -20.08 15.86 6.29
N LEU A 260 -20.65 14.68 6.03
CA LEU A 260 -21.72 14.14 6.88
C LEU A 260 -21.30 14.01 8.37
N ALA A 261 -20.06 13.68 8.66
CA ALA A 261 -19.56 13.65 10.04
C ALA A 261 -19.71 15.01 10.75
N PHE A 262 -19.46 16.10 10.02
CA PHE A 262 -19.58 17.46 10.54
C PHE A 262 -21.03 17.91 10.67
N THR A 263 -21.87 17.54 9.69
CA THR A 263 -23.29 17.93 9.69
C THR A 263 -24.17 17.04 10.59
N GLN A 264 -23.76 15.81 10.89
CA GLN A 264 -24.39 15.03 11.95
C GLN A 264 -24.07 15.60 13.33
N TYR A 265 -22.86 16.15 13.51
CA TYR A 265 -22.46 16.85 14.73
C TYR A 265 -23.18 18.21 14.87
N LYS A 266 -23.26 18.98 13.78
CA LYS A 266 -23.86 20.33 13.74
C LYS A 266 -24.79 20.45 12.52
N PRO A 267 -26.07 19.98 12.63
CA PRO A 267 -26.99 19.86 11.51
C PRO A 267 -27.31 21.17 10.75
N GLU A 268 -27.19 22.31 11.43
CA GLU A 268 -27.41 23.62 10.82
C GLU A 268 -26.38 24.00 9.75
N LEU A 269 -25.27 23.29 9.65
CA LEU A 269 -24.27 23.48 8.60
C LEU A 269 -24.66 22.81 7.27
N ALA A 270 -25.62 21.88 7.30
CA ALA A 270 -26.00 21.08 6.15
C ALA A 270 -26.75 21.88 5.08
N SER A 271 -26.48 21.56 3.82
CA SER A 271 -27.25 22.08 2.69
C SER A 271 -28.66 21.49 2.70
N LYS A 272 -29.65 22.36 2.59
CA LYS A 272 -31.08 21.95 2.45
C LYS A 272 -31.38 21.44 1.04
N ASP A 273 -30.61 21.91 0.05
CA ASP A 273 -30.83 21.60 -1.37
C ASP A 273 -30.10 20.31 -1.81
N TYR A 274 -28.90 20.03 -1.23
CA TYR A 274 -28.00 18.97 -1.74
C TYR A 274 -27.80 17.79 -0.78
N GLY A 275 -28.29 17.90 0.45
CA GLY A 275 -28.23 16.84 1.45
C GLY A 275 -27.27 17.11 2.61
N MET A 276 -27.32 16.25 3.62
CA MET A 276 -26.50 16.43 4.82
C MET A 276 -25.01 16.15 4.59
N ASP A 277 -24.65 15.47 3.53
CA ASP A 277 -23.26 15.25 3.14
C ASP A 277 -22.62 16.45 2.44
N HIS A 278 -23.36 17.57 2.33
CA HIS A 278 -22.90 18.83 1.75
C HIS A 278 -23.10 19.99 2.73
N PHE A 279 -22.12 20.90 2.83
CA PHE A 279 -22.28 22.16 3.54
C PHE A 279 -23.18 23.15 2.79
N ASP A 280 -23.89 23.98 3.52
CA ASP A 280 -24.55 25.18 2.97
C ASP A 280 -23.54 26.32 2.85
N LEU A 281 -23.01 26.56 1.66
CA LEU A 281 -21.97 27.57 1.42
C LEU A 281 -22.47 29.04 1.58
N PHE A 282 -23.78 29.22 1.71
CA PHE A 282 -24.35 30.55 2.03
C PHE A 282 -24.46 30.79 3.54
N ASN A 283 -24.22 29.76 4.37
CA ASN A 283 -24.24 29.87 5.82
C ASN A 283 -22.86 30.28 6.34
N PRO A 284 -22.70 31.47 6.96
CA PRO A 284 -21.41 31.92 7.50
C PRO A 284 -20.84 31.03 8.60
N GLU A 285 -21.69 30.26 9.31
CA GLU A 285 -21.25 29.33 10.35
C GLU A 285 -20.41 28.19 9.79
N VAL A 286 -20.56 27.80 8.51
CA VAL A 286 -19.71 26.83 7.83
C VAL A 286 -18.26 27.31 7.84
N TYR A 287 -18.04 28.56 7.53
CA TYR A 287 -16.68 29.13 7.51
C TYR A 287 -16.08 29.26 8.91
N THR A 288 -16.91 29.66 9.90
CA THR A 288 -16.50 29.68 11.30
C THR A 288 -16.09 28.30 11.79
N PHE A 289 -16.88 27.29 11.45
CA PHE A 289 -16.63 25.89 11.81
C PHE A 289 -15.30 25.39 11.19
N MET A 290 -15.13 25.56 9.89
CA MET A 290 -13.97 25.08 9.17
C MET A 290 -12.69 25.85 9.53
N ASP A 291 -12.77 27.17 9.71
CA ASP A 291 -11.62 28.01 10.14
C ASP A 291 -11.08 27.52 11.50
N ASN A 292 -11.98 27.26 12.46
CA ASN A 292 -11.59 26.75 13.77
C ASN A 292 -11.01 25.34 13.69
N LEU A 293 -11.58 24.47 12.87
CA LEU A 293 -11.10 23.11 12.67
C LEU A 293 -9.67 23.10 12.08
N TRP A 294 -9.44 23.86 11.01
CA TRP A 294 -8.11 24.01 10.42
C TRP A 294 -7.10 24.63 11.39
N LYS A 295 -7.52 25.65 12.12
CA LYS A 295 -6.66 26.32 13.11
C LYS A 295 -6.20 25.38 14.21
N GLU A 296 -7.02 24.41 14.62
CA GLU A 296 -6.66 23.42 15.63
C GLU A 296 -5.48 22.57 15.20
N TYR A 297 -5.45 22.14 13.92
CA TYR A 297 -4.40 21.23 13.43
C TYR A 297 -3.20 21.93 12.81
N LEU A 298 -3.37 23.16 12.34
CA LEU A 298 -2.30 23.95 11.68
C LEU A 298 -1.64 24.95 12.61
N GLY A 299 -2.32 25.34 13.68
CA GLY A 299 -1.87 26.38 14.61
C GLY A 299 -0.88 25.88 15.66
N GLY A 300 -0.36 26.85 16.43
CA GLY A 300 0.54 26.56 17.54
C GLY A 300 2.01 26.42 17.14
N LYS A 301 2.86 26.15 18.17
CA LYS A 301 4.32 25.96 17.95
C LYS A 301 4.66 24.60 17.36
N GLU A 302 3.88 23.59 17.68
CA GLU A 302 4.01 22.22 17.16
C GLU A 302 2.65 21.83 16.55
N PRO A 303 2.39 22.16 15.28
CA PRO A 303 1.12 21.83 14.64
C PRO A 303 0.96 20.31 14.51
N VAL A 304 -0.30 19.85 14.59
CA VAL A 304 -0.63 18.42 14.42
C VAL A 304 -0.29 17.98 13.00
N PHE A 305 -0.61 18.79 11.99
CA PHE A 305 -0.23 18.56 10.60
C PHE A 305 1.17 19.11 10.34
N ARG A 306 2.15 18.22 10.33
CA ARG A 306 3.58 18.56 10.32
C ARG A 306 4.13 18.85 8.93
N GLY A 307 3.75 18.05 7.93
CA GLY A 307 4.24 18.14 6.56
C GLY A 307 4.00 19.50 5.89
N PRO A 308 4.64 19.77 4.77
CA PRO A 308 4.49 21.05 4.05
C PRO A 308 3.14 21.16 3.32
N ARG A 309 2.38 20.09 3.20
CA ARG A 309 1.15 20.00 2.42
C ARG A 309 -0.03 19.56 3.26
N VAL A 310 -1.22 20.06 2.90
CA VAL A 310 -2.51 19.57 3.40
C VAL A 310 -3.50 19.53 2.24
N HIS A 311 -4.42 18.56 2.28
CA HIS A 311 -5.46 18.43 1.28
C HIS A 311 -6.77 19.01 1.81
N ILE A 312 -7.40 19.90 1.02
CA ILE A 312 -8.59 20.65 1.42
C ILE A 312 -9.91 20.08 0.86
N GLY A 313 -9.85 18.93 0.16
CA GLY A 313 -10.99 18.30 -0.50
C GLY A 313 -11.36 18.99 -1.81
N THR A 314 -12.60 19.48 -1.90
CA THR A 314 -13.19 20.27 -3.00
C THR A 314 -13.61 19.46 -4.24
N ASP A 315 -14.07 18.23 -4.03
CA ASP A 315 -14.72 17.43 -5.05
C ASP A 315 -16.26 17.42 -4.89
N GLU A 316 -16.90 16.87 -5.87
CA GLU A 316 -18.33 16.46 -5.93
C GLU A 316 -19.38 17.44 -5.41
N TYR A 317 -19.10 18.73 -5.37
CA TYR A 317 -20.12 19.72 -5.00
C TYR A 317 -21.05 20.05 -6.18
N SER A 318 -22.26 20.52 -5.91
CA SER A 318 -23.28 20.80 -6.93
C SER A 318 -22.90 21.95 -7.85
N ASN A 319 -23.16 21.78 -9.15
CA ASN A 319 -23.06 22.84 -10.18
C ASN A 319 -24.41 23.22 -10.78
N ALA A 320 -25.52 22.85 -10.13
CA ALA A 320 -26.86 23.02 -10.66
C ALA A 320 -27.31 24.50 -10.81
N LYS A 321 -26.71 25.40 -10.03
CA LYS A 321 -27.04 26.84 -10.01
C LYS A 321 -25.76 27.67 -10.11
N LYS A 322 -25.79 28.76 -10.92
CA LYS A 322 -24.61 29.63 -11.10
C LYS A 322 -24.11 30.23 -9.80
N GLU A 323 -25.01 30.70 -8.95
CA GLU A 323 -24.63 31.27 -7.64
C GLU A 323 -23.96 30.26 -6.70
N VAL A 324 -24.33 28.99 -6.79
CA VAL A 324 -23.72 27.89 -6.03
C VAL A 324 -22.31 27.59 -6.55
N VAL A 325 -22.13 27.59 -7.87
CA VAL A 325 -20.80 27.45 -8.51
C VAL A 325 -19.86 28.57 -8.07
N GLU A 326 -20.33 29.83 -8.10
CA GLU A 326 -19.49 30.95 -7.66
C GLU A 326 -19.13 30.84 -6.18
N LYS A 327 -20.06 30.41 -5.32
CA LYS A 327 -19.80 30.17 -3.89
C LYS A 327 -18.81 29.03 -3.65
N PHE A 328 -18.90 27.95 -4.41
CA PHE A 328 -17.93 26.86 -4.36
C PHE A 328 -16.53 27.33 -4.74
N ARG A 329 -16.41 28.16 -5.78
CA ARG A 329 -15.13 28.75 -6.19
C ARG A 329 -14.56 29.71 -5.14
N GLU A 330 -15.42 30.55 -4.53
CA GLU A 330 -15.05 31.40 -3.38
C GLU A 330 -14.54 30.56 -2.20
N TYR A 331 -15.24 29.46 -1.88
CA TYR A 331 -14.85 28.51 -0.82
C TYR A 331 -13.47 27.92 -1.10
N THR A 332 -13.26 27.42 -2.32
CA THR A 332 -12.00 26.81 -2.74
C THR A 332 -10.84 27.81 -2.64
N ASP A 333 -10.99 29.01 -3.22
CA ASP A 333 -9.95 30.07 -3.14
C ASP A 333 -9.65 30.46 -1.70
N ARG A 334 -10.70 30.62 -0.86
CA ARG A 334 -10.57 30.92 0.55
C ARG A 334 -9.70 29.91 1.29
N TYR A 335 -9.99 28.60 1.14
CA TYR A 335 -9.26 27.59 1.92
C TYR A 335 -7.88 27.30 1.37
N ILE A 336 -7.61 27.51 0.08
CA ILE A 336 -6.24 27.59 -0.44
C ILE A 336 -5.44 28.65 0.33
N ARG A 337 -5.96 29.88 0.39
CA ARG A 337 -5.29 31.01 1.08
C ARG A 337 -5.22 30.81 2.59
N TYR A 338 -6.26 30.19 3.17
CA TYR A 338 -6.31 29.96 4.61
C TYR A 338 -5.20 29.02 5.07
N VAL A 339 -5.03 27.86 4.41
CA VAL A 339 -3.96 26.92 4.76
C VAL A 339 -2.58 27.47 4.43
N GLU A 340 -2.45 28.27 3.36
CA GLU A 340 -1.21 28.99 3.07
C GLU A 340 -0.80 30.00 4.17
N SER A 341 -1.76 30.62 4.84
CA SER A 341 -1.46 31.54 5.96
C SER A 341 -0.76 30.85 7.13
N PHE A 342 -0.82 29.51 7.20
CA PHE A 342 -0.07 28.66 8.13
C PHE A 342 1.22 28.07 7.52
N GLY A 343 1.62 28.55 6.33
CA GLY A 343 2.82 28.07 5.62
C GLY A 343 2.67 26.72 4.93
N LYS A 344 1.42 26.27 4.66
CA LYS A 344 1.14 25.00 3.97
C LYS A 344 0.86 25.23 2.48
N GLN A 345 1.27 24.28 1.65
CA GLN A 345 0.83 24.19 0.26
C GLN A 345 -0.51 23.45 0.22
N ALA A 346 -1.50 24.04 -0.42
CA ALA A 346 -2.79 23.41 -0.63
C ALA A 346 -2.71 22.31 -1.71
N VAL A 347 -3.32 21.16 -1.42
CA VAL A 347 -3.65 20.11 -2.38
C VAL A 347 -5.17 20.00 -2.44
N LEU A 348 -5.74 19.75 -3.61
CA LEU A 348 -7.18 19.68 -3.78
C LEU A 348 -7.60 18.69 -4.88
N TRP A 349 -8.83 18.19 -4.79
CA TRP A 349 -9.46 17.45 -5.88
C TRP A 349 -9.88 18.42 -6.99
N GLY A 350 -9.52 18.09 -8.21
CA GLY A 350 -9.87 18.92 -9.37
C GLY A 350 -11.38 18.91 -9.64
N SER A 351 -12.00 20.10 -9.63
CA SER A 351 -13.44 20.27 -9.85
C SER A 351 -13.78 21.51 -10.70
N LEU A 352 -12.79 22.24 -11.21
CA LEU A 352 -13.02 23.55 -11.83
C LEU A 352 -13.58 23.49 -13.26
N THR A 353 -13.57 22.35 -13.93
CA THR A 353 -14.32 22.14 -15.19
C THR A 353 -15.80 21.91 -14.91
N HIS A 354 -16.11 21.11 -13.86
CA HIS A 354 -17.48 20.90 -13.35
C HIS A 354 -18.08 22.17 -12.76
N ALA A 355 -17.33 22.86 -11.91
CA ALA A 355 -17.68 24.16 -11.33
C ALA A 355 -17.15 25.32 -12.20
N LYS A 356 -17.51 25.33 -13.48
CA LYS A 356 -17.14 26.40 -14.39
C LYS A 356 -17.83 27.71 -14.01
N GLY A 357 -17.05 28.71 -13.60
CA GLY A 357 -17.53 30.02 -13.13
C GLY A 357 -16.55 31.16 -13.40
N GLU A 358 -16.88 32.35 -12.91
CA GLU A 358 -16.14 33.58 -13.13
C GLU A 358 -15.25 33.96 -11.92
N THR A 359 -15.63 33.51 -10.73
CA THR A 359 -14.84 33.74 -9.50
C THR A 359 -13.45 33.11 -9.64
N PRO A 360 -12.37 33.90 -9.54
CA PRO A 360 -11.04 33.38 -9.69
C PRO A 360 -10.66 32.44 -8.53
N VAL A 361 -9.97 31.36 -8.83
CA VAL A 361 -9.40 30.43 -7.85
C VAL A 361 -7.88 30.49 -7.97
N LYS A 362 -7.20 30.67 -6.85
CA LYS A 362 -5.73 30.73 -6.80
C LYS A 362 -5.11 29.46 -7.36
N LYS A 363 -4.05 29.60 -8.15
CA LYS A 363 -3.34 28.51 -8.82
C LYS A 363 -1.86 28.40 -8.43
N GLU A 364 -1.26 29.52 -8.03
CA GLU A 364 0.14 29.53 -7.63
C GLU A 364 0.33 28.77 -6.32
N ASN A 365 1.32 27.88 -6.29
CA ASN A 365 1.62 27.02 -5.14
C ASN A 365 0.46 26.07 -4.75
N VAL A 366 -0.33 25.64 -5.73
CA VAL A 366 -1.46 24.71 -5.58
C VAL A 366 -1.19 23.43 -6.36
N LEU A 367 -1.44 22.28 -5.75
CA LEU A 367 -1.42 20.97 -6.42
C LEU A 367 -2.85 20.48 -6.63
N MET A 368 -3.17 20.04 -7.82
CA MET A 368 -4.52 19.58 -8.17
C MET A 368 -4.51 18.12 -8.60
N HIS A 369 -5.32 17.30 -7.95
CA HIS A 369 -5.55 15.90 -8.31
C HIS A 369 -6.43 15.79 -9.55
N MET A 370 -5.91 15.16 -10.59
CA MET A 370 -6.63 14.84 -11.82
C MET A 370 -7.27 13.44 -11.70
N TRP A 371 -8.42 13.40 -11.04
CA TRP A 371 -9.15 12.16 -10.78
C TRP A 371 -10.21 11.86 -11.85
N SER A 372 -10.92 12.88 -12.32
CA SER A 372 -11.94 12.76 -13.37
C SER A 372 -11.86 13.93 -14.34
N CYS A 373 -11.78 13.61 -15.65
CA CYS A 373 -11.77 14.63 -16.71
C CYS A 373 -13.09 15.44 -16.82
N ASP A 374 -14.18 14.91 -16.26
CA ASP A 374 -15.47 15.61 -16.25
C ASP A 374 -15.52 16.66 -15.13
N TYR A 375 -14.80 16.42 -14.04
CA TYR A 375 -14.65 17.38 -12.94
C TYR A 375 -13.53 18.39 -13.19
N ALA A 376 -12.37 17.95 -13.69
CA ALA A 376 -11.28 18.84 -14.09
C ALA A 376 -10.59 18.28 -15.35
N ASN A 377 -10.64 19.01 -16.46
CA ASN A 377 -9.94 18.62 -17.66
C ASN A 377 -8.44 18.95 -17.53
N PRO A 378 -7.53 17.97 -17.63
CA PRO A 378 -6.10 18.21 -17.43
C PRO A 378 -5.49 19.23 -18.39
N ALA A 379 -5.94 19.28 -19.65
CA ALA A 379 -5.44 20.24 -20.63
C ALA A 379 -5.86 21.68 -20.28
N ASP A 380 -7.09 21.86 -19.78
CA ASP A 380 -7.58 23.17 -19.36
C ASP A 380 -6.87 23.63 -18.08
N MET A 381 -6.72 22.75 -17.10
CA MET A 381 -6.03 23.05 -15.84
C MET A 381 -4.55 23.39 -16.05
N LYS A 382 -3.87 22.66 -16.95
CA LYS A 382 -2.53 23.01 -17.41
C LYS A 382 -2.49 24.41 -18.04
N LYS A 383 -3.43 24.74 -18.93
CA LYS A 383 -3.53 26.04 -19.60
C LYS A 383 -3.77 27.17 -18.61
N GLU A 384 -4.53 26.93 -17.55
CA GLU A 384 -4.75 27.86 -16.45
C GLU A 384 -3.51 28.03 -15.56
N GLY A 385 -2.57 27.07 -15.57
CA GLY A 385 -1.29 27.14 -14.86
C GLY A 385 -1.23 26.38 -13.55
N TYR A 386 -2.14 25.42 -13.31
CA TYR A 386 -2.07 24.52 -12.15
C TYR A 386 -0.96 23.49 -12.28
N GLN A 387 -0.44 23.03 -11.15
CA GLN A 387 0.41 21.85 -11.04
C GLN A 387 -0.47 20.61 -10.79
N LEU A 388 -0.26 19.54 -11.56
CA LEU A 388 -1.19 18.42 -11.66
C LEU A 388 -0.59 17.15 -11.06
N ILE A 389 -1.44 16.39 -10.36
CA ILE A 389 -1.13 15.05 -9.86
C ILE A 389 -2.07 14.07 -10.54
N ALA A 390 -1.52 13.10 -11.26
CA ALA A 390 -2.32 12.07 -11.94
C ALA A 390 -2.84 11.03 -10.93
N ILE A 391 -4.14 10.94 -10.79
CA ILE A 391 -4.84 9.94 -9.97
C ILE A 391 -6.18 9.54 -10.63
N PRO A 392 -6.18 9.20 -11.94
CA PRO A 392 -7.41 8.99 -12.70
C PRO A 392 -8.20 7.78 -12.19
N ASP A 393 -9.47 8.01 -11.88
CA ASP A 393 -10.39 7.03 -11.27
C ASP A 393 -10.50 5.72 -12.06
N GLY A 394 -10.62 5.81 -13.37
CA GLY A 394 -10.71 4.67 -14.28
C GLY A 394 -9.43 3.83 -14.40
N TYR A 395 -8.32 4.24 -13.79
CA TYR A 395 -7.02 3.53 -13.85
C TYR A 395 -6.45 3.20 -12.48
N THR A 396 -6.62 4.10 -11.50
CA THR A 396 -5.85 4.08 -10.26
C THR A 396 -6.70 4.02 -8.98
N TYR A 397 -8.04 3.89 -9.08
CA TYR A 397 -8.91 3.70 -7.92
C TYR A 397 -9.16 2.23 -7.63
N ILE A 398 -8.93 1.83 -6.39
CA ILE A 398 -9.35 0.57 -5.80
C ILE A 398 -10.54 0.86 -4.91
N VAL A 399 -11.68 0.19 -5.17
CA VAL A 399 -12.85 0.23 -4.28
C VAL A 399 -13.21 -1.20 -3.91
N PRO A 400 -12.72 -1.70 -2.77
CA PRO A 400 -12.78 -3.12 -2.43
C PRO A 400 -14.21 -3.67 -2.43
N ALA A 401 -14.43 -4.74 -3.18
CA ALA A 401 -15.69 -5.48 -3.27
C ALA A 401 -16.92 -4.66 -3.71
N ALA A 402 -16.72 -3.50 -4.33
CA ALA A 402 -17.79 -2.57 -4.73
C ALA A 402 -18.47 -2.92 -6.06
N GLY A 403 -17.78 -3.63 -6.96
CA GLY A 403 -18.33 -4.10 -8.24
C GLY A 403 -18.46 -3.04 -9.33
N TYR A 404 -18.21 -1.77 -9.06
CA TYR A 404 -18.30 -0.66 -10.02
C TYR A 404 -16.95 0.04 -10.29
N TYR A 405 -15.96 -0.13 -9.44
CA TYR A 405 -14.55 0.21 -9.65
C TYR A 405 -13.70 -1.06 -9.50
N TYR A 406 -12.39 -0.92 -9.68
CA TYR A 406 -11.46 -2.03 -9.50
C TYR A 406 -11.46 -2.56 -8.06
N ASP A 407 -11.58 -3.87 -7.91
CA ASP A 407 -11.27 -4.57 -6.66
C ASP A 407 -9.74 -4.70 -6.52
N TYR A 408 -9.05 -5.01 -7.62
CA TYR A 408 -7.59 -4.97 -7.78
C TYR A 408 -7.25 -4.18 -9.03
N LEU A 409 -6.23 -3.32 -9.00
CA LEU A 409 -5.82 -2.59 -10.22
C LEU A 409 -5.31 -3.55 -11.30
N ASN A 410 -5.56 -3.20 -12.55
CA ASN A 410 -4.93 -3.86 -13.68
C ASN A 410 -3.45 -3.48 -13.76
N CYS A 411 -2.62 -4.13 -12.93
CA CYS A 411 -1.19 -3.86 -12.84
C CYS A 411 -0.46 -4.10 -14.17
N GLN A 412 -0.92 -5.05 -14.99
CA GLN A 412 -0.35 -5.29 -16.31
C GLN A 412 -0.56 -4.08 -17.21
N TYR A 413 -1.79 -3.61 -17.35
CA TYR A 413 -2.08 -2.42 -18.16
C TYR A 413 -1.31 -1.20 -17.66
N LEU A 414 -1.28 -0.98 -16.33
CA LEU A 414 -0.54 0.13 -15.74
C LEU A 414 0.96 0.05 -16.05
N TYR A 415 1.54 -1.13 -15.93
CA TYR A 415 2.96 -1.35 -16.22
C TYR A 415 3.30 -1.11 -17.69
N GLU A 416 2.48 -1.61 -18.60
CA GLU A 416 2.73 -1.55 -20.05
C GLU A 416 2.40 -0.18 -20.67
N HIS A 417 1.33 0.49 -20.20
CA HIS A 417 0.72 1.60 -20.93
C HIS A 417 0.59 2.90 -20.13
N TRP A 418 0.49 2.85 -18.79
CA TRP A 418 0.24 4.05 -18.01
C TRP A 418 1.53 4.74 -17.56
N THR A 419 1.49 6.07 -17.47
CA THR A 419 2.43 6.93 -16.77
C THR A 419 1.65 8.09 -16.16
N PRO A 420 2.23 8.91 -15.27
CA PRO A 420 1.57 10.11 -14.76
C PRO A 420 1.14 11.13 -15.83
N ALA A 421 1.63 11.01 -17.08
CA ALA A 421 1.14 11.81 -18.19
C ALA A 421 -0.27 11.41 -18.66
N VAL A 422 -0.74 10.20 -18.33
CA VAL A 422 -2.06 9.67 -18.69
C VAL A 422 -3.06 9.97 -17.59
N MET A 423 -3.89 10.98 -17.78
CA MET A 423 -4.88 11.48 -16.82
C MET A 423 -6.30 11.22 -17.34
N GLY A 424 -6.74 9.96 -17.25
CA GLY A 424 -8.02 9.53 -17.84
C GLY A 424 -7.99 9.55 -19.37
N ARG A 425 -8.94 10.23 -20.00
CA ARG A 425 -9.01 10.36 -21.48
C ARG A 425 -8.08 11.42 -22.07
N VAL A 426 -7.34 12.15 -21.23
CA VAL A 426 -6.36 13.15 -21.67
C VAL A 426 -4.96 12.64 -21.36
N THR A 427 -4.07 12.73 -22.35
CA THR A 427 -2.64 12.44 -22.19
C THR A 427 -1.85 13.69 -22.48
N LEU A 428 -1.03 14.11 -21.53
CA LEU A 428 -0.09 15.22 -21.68
C LEU A 428 1.28 14.72 -22.17
N GLU A 429 2.19 15.65 -22.44
CA GLU A 429 3.58 15.27 -22.76
C GLU A 429 4.26 14.59 -21.56
N GLU A 430 5.09 13.58 -21.84
CA GLU A 430 5.88 12.92 -20.82
C GLU A 430 6.85 13.92 -20.15
N ASN A 431 6.91 13.88 -18.83
CA ASN A 431 7.73 14.79 -18.02
C ASN A 431 7.38 16.28 -18.23
N ASP A 432 6.14 16.59 -18.64
CA ASP A 432 5.67 17.98 -18.68
C ASP A 432 5.87 18.62 -17.31
N PRO A 433 6.45 19.85 -17.22
CA PRO A 433 6.73 20.49 -15.96
C PRO A 433 5.51 20.74 -15.05
N CYS A 434 4.28 20.73 -15.62
CA CYS A 434 3.07 20.85 -14.82
C CYS A 434 2.69 19.54 -14.11
N ILE A 435 3.29 18.40 -14.49
CA ILE A 435 3.00 17.11 -13.85
C ILE A 435 3.92 16.92 -12.64
N GLU A 436 3.35 16.99 -11.44
CA GLU A 436 4.10 16.71 -10.21
C GLU A 436 4.41 15.21 -10.06
N GLY A 437 3.46 14.36 -10.45
CA GLY A 437 3.62 12.91 -10.42
C GLY A 437 2.31 12.15 -10.48
N GLY A 438 2.31 10.93 -9.95
CA GLY A 438 1.15 10.05 -9.97
C GLY A 438 0.88 9.38 -8.63
N MET A 439 -0.39 9.07 -8.42
CA MET A 439 -0.90 8.41 -7.22
C MET A 439 -1.93 7.34 -7.59
N PHE A 440 -2.22 6.47 -6.66
CA PHE A 440 -3.40 5.60 -6.68
C PHE A 440 -4.16 5.75 -5.36
N ALA A 441 -5.42 5.33 -5.35
CA ALA A 441 -6.29 5.49 -4.20
C ALA A 441 -6.96 4.19 -3.78
N VAL A 442 -7.23 4.03 -2.48
CA VAL A 442 -8.17 3.06 -1.94
C VAL A 442 -9.31 3.81 -1.28
N TRP A 443 -10.52 3.62 -1.82
CA TRP A 443 -11.75 4.16 -1.28
C TRP A 443 -12.58 3.07 -0.62
N ASN A 444 -13.06 3.32 0.58
CA ASN A 444 -13.87 2.39 1.35
C ASN A 444 -15.37 2.72 1.24
N ASP A 445 -15.86 2.98 0.02
CA ASP A 445 -17.21 3.45 -0.29
C ASP A 445 -18.32 2.63 0.36
N VAL A 446 -18.10 1.34 0.56
CA VAL A 446 -19.08 0.42 1.11
C VAL A 446 -18.71 0.04 2.53
N ALA A 447 -19.04 0.89 3.50
CA ALA A 447 -18.86 0.60 4.90
C ALA A 447 -19.62 -0.69 5.31
N GLY A 448 -19.00 -1.54 6.11
CA GLY A 448 -19.61 -2.77 6.60
C GLY A 448 -19.59 -3.95 5.62
N ASN A 449 -18.85 -3.87 4.50
CA ASN A 449 -18.75 -4.94 3.51
C ASN A 449 -17.81 -6.11 3.90
N GLY A 450 -17.34 -6.15 5.13
CA GLY A 450 -16.48 -7.20 5.64
C GLY A 450 -15.02 -7.13 5.18
N ILE A 451 -14.61 -6.12 4.44
CA ILE A 451 -13.21 -5.89 4.06
C ILE A 451 -12.39 -5.55 5.30
N SER A 452 -11.36 -6.33 5.57
CA SER A 452 -10.38 -6.06 6.64
C SER A 452 -9.20 -5.23 6.13
N THR A 453 -8.41 -4.70 7.06
CA THR A 453 -7.14 -4.01 6.74
C THR A 453 -6.18 -4.92 5.97
N LYS A 454 -6.18 -6.23 6.25
CA LYS A 454 -5.40 -7.24 5.50
C LYS A 454 -5.89 -7.40 4.06
N ASP A 455 -7.21 -7.38 3.85
CA ASP A 455 -7.80 -7.39 2.50
C ASP A 455 -7.42 -6.13 1.70
N ILE A 456 -7.39 -4.97 2.35
CA ILE A 456 -6.92 -3.71 1.76
C ILE A 456 -5.44 -3.83 1.37
N HIS A 457 -4.60 -4.33 2.28
CA HIS A 457 -3.17 -4.47 2.00
C HIS A 457 -2.89 -5.40 0.84
N HIS A 458 -3.60 -6.53 0.76
CA HIS A 458 -3.46 -7.48 -0.34
C HIS A 458 -3.77 -6.85 -1.71
N ARG A 459 -4.68 -5.87 -1.76
CA ARG A 459 -5.02 -5.10 -2.97
C ARG A 459 -4.01 -4.00 -3.26
N THR A 460 -3.55 -3.35 -2.22
CA THR A 460 -2.65 -2.19 -2.26
C THR A 460 -1.23 -2.56 -2.69
N PHE A 461 -0.69 -3.67 -2.19
CA PHE A 461 0.73 -3.98 -2.34
C PHE A 461 1.19 -4.16 -3.80
N PRO A 462 0.51 -4.93 -4.68
CA PRO A 462 0.87 -5.01 -6.10
C PRO A 462 0.70 -3.68 -6.83
N ALA A 463 -0.32 -2.89 -6.49
CA ALA A 463 -0.56 -1.57 -7.06
C ALA A 463 0.59 -0.60 -6.70
N LEU A 464 1.01 -0.60 -5.42
CA LEU A 464 2.11 0.21 -4.90
C LEU A 464 3.42 -0.04 -5.66
N GLN A 465 3.80 -1.31 -5.85
CA GLN A 465 4.99 -1.69 -6.61
C GLN A 465 4.93 -1.20 -8.06
N THR A 466 3.77 -1.36 -8.71
CA THR A 466 3.58 -1.00 -10.11
C THR A 466 3.57 0.52 -10.31
N ILE A 467 2.80 1.27 -9.52
CA ILE A 467 2.73 2.74 -9.61
C ILE A 467 4.09 3.36 -9.27
N SER A 468 4.77 2.85 -8.24
CA SER A 468 6.14 3.28 -7.93
C SER A 468 7.07 3.13 -9.12
N THR A 469 7.05 1.96 -9.79
CA THR A 469 7.84 1.71 -11.00
C THR A 469 7.50 2.74 -12.09
N LYS A 470 6.25 2.96 -12.39
CA LYS A 470 5.82 3.87 -13.46
C LYS A 470 6.12 5.34 -13.18
N CYS A 471 6.00 5.77 -11.93
CA CYS A 471 6.40 7.13 -11.54
C CYS A 471 7.93 7.32 -11.50
N TRP A 472 8.68 6.24 -11.24
CA TRP A 472 10.15 6.29 -11.21
C TRP A 472 10.76 6.21 -12.61
N THR A 473 10.31 5.27 -13.45
CA THR A 473 10.93 4.96 -14.75
C THR A 473 10.20 5.55 -15.95
N GLY A 474 8.97 6.05 -15.78
CA GLY A 474 8.12 6.47 -16.91
C GLY A 474 7.85 5.30 -17.87
N LYS A 475 8.13 5.52 -19.16
CA LYS A 475 8.00 4.49 -20.21
C LYS A 475 9.23 3.57 -20.34
N LYS A 476 10.27 3.75 -19.52
CA LYS A 476 11.58 3.10 -19.71
C LYS A 476 11.73 1.81 -18.91
N THR A 477 10.68 1.02 -18.76
CA THR A 477 10.76 -0.33 -18.21
C THR A 477 11.49 -1.25 -19.18
N THR A 478 12.30 -2.19 -18.67
CA THR A 478 13.13 -3.07 -19.51
C THR A 478 12.69 -4.52 -19.51
N LEU A 479 11.87 -4.92 -18.51
CA LEU A 479 11.32 -6.25 -18.40
C LEU A 479 9.91 -6.30 -19.04
N SER A 480 9.51 -7.47 -19.51
CA SER A 480 8.08 -7.73 -19.77
C SER A 480 7.30 -7.71 -18.45
N TYR A 481 5.98 -7.46 -18.51
CA TYR A 481 5.17 -7.53 -17.29
C TYR A 481 5.23 -8.90 -16.61
N ALA A 482 5.23 -9.98 -17.38
CA ALA A 482 5.29 -11.34 -16.84
C ALA A 482 6.57 -11.58 -16.03
N GLU A 483 7.73 -11.16 -16.53
CA GLU A 483 9.01 -11.23 -15.81
C GLU A 483 9.00 -10.33 -14.57
N TYR A 484 8.54 -9.10 -14.71
CA TYR A 484 8.39 -8.15 -13.59
C TYR A 484 7.48 -8.70 -12.49
N ASP A 485 6.30 -9.23 -12.85
CA ASP A 485 5.31 -9.76 -11.89
C ASP A 485 5.85 -10.98 -11.14
N GLN A 486 6.57 -11.85 -11.84
CA GLN A 486 7.22 -13.00 -11.20
C GLN A 486 8.30 -12.57 -10.21
N LEU A 487 9.17 -11.63 -10.59
CA LEU A 487 10.30 -11.20 -9.77
C LEU A 487 9.87 -10.36 -8.56
N ARG A 488 8.92 -9.41 -8.74
CA ARG A 488 8.43 -8.56 -7.64
C ARG A 488 7.79 -9.34 -6.49
N LYS A 489 7.16 -10.49 -6.79
CA LYS A 489 6.54 -11.37 -5.79
C LYS A 489 7.55 -11.99 -4.83
N ASN A 490 8.82 -12.05 -5.20
CA ASN A 490 9.90 -12.59 -4.36
C ASN A 490 10.47 -11.54 -3.39
N LEU A 491 10.19 -10.25 -3.58
CA LEU A 491 10.64 -9.21 -2.66
C LEU A 491 9.74 -9.15 -1.42
N SER A 492 10.32 -8.89 -0.27
CA SER A 492 9.59 -8.60 0.97
C SER A 492 8.79 -7.31 0.86
N GLU A 493 7.86 -7.09 1.76
CA GLU A 493 7.06 -5.86 1.78
C GLU A 493 7.93 -4.67 2.23
N ALA A 494 8.66 -4.85 3.30
CA ALA A 494 9.74 -3.99 3.80
C ALA A 494 10.44 -4.71 4.95
N PRO A 495 11.63 -4.25 5.37
CA PRO A 495 12.27 -4.77 6.58
C PRO A 495 11.34 -4.68 7.80
N GLY A 496 11.13 -5.81 8.47
CA GLY A 496 10.28 -5.91 9.66
C GLY A 496 8.77 -5.73 9.40
N VAL A 497 8.31 -5.79 8.15
CA VAL A 497 6.90 -5.72 7.78
C VAL A 497 6.49 -6.97 7.03
N ASN A 498 5.40 -7.59 7.46
CA ASN A 498 4.78 -8.76 6.84
C ASN A 498 3.25 -8.71 6.98
N GLU A 499 2.63 -7.69 6.40
CA GLU A 499 1.18 -7.49 6.43
C GLU A 499 0.43 -8.55 5.62
N LEU A 500 1.09 -9.12 4.59
CA LEU A 500 0.56 -10.24 3.81
C LEU A 500 0.59 -11.58 4.57
N GLY A 501 1.24 -11.65 5.74
CA GLY A 501 1.37 -12.90 6.49
C GLY A 501 2.14 -13.98 5.74
N ARG A 502 3.15 -13.62 4.95
CA ARG A 502 3.94 -14.58 4.18
C ARG A 502 4.80 -15.43 5.10
N LEU A 503 4.66 -16.75 5.01
CA LEU A 503 5.49 -17.71 5.71
C LEU A 503 6.03 -18.74 4.70
N GLY A 504 7.33 -18.99 4.73
CA GLY A 504 7.94 -20.01 3.89
C GLY A 504 7.73 -19.84 2.37
N LYS A 505 7.83 -20.96 1.65
CA LYS A 505 7.63 -21.01 0.20
C LYS A 505 6.31 -21.71 -0.12
N LYS A 506 5.76 -21.49 -1.32
CA LYS A 506 4.55 -22.16 -1.82
C LYS A 506 4.69 -23.69 -1.68
N SER A 507 3.60 -24.33 -1.28
CA SER A 507 3.52 -25.79 -1.04
C SER A 507 4.50 -26.30 0.02
N SER A 508 4.75 -25.51 1.06
CA SER A 508 5.62 -25.89 2.19
C SER A 508 4.85 -25.93 3.51
N VAL A 509 5.26 -26.87 4.36
CA VAL A 509 4.86 -26.89 5.76
C VAL A 509 5.72 -25.89 6.51
N VAL A 510 5.09 -24.89 7.13
CA VAL A 510 5.77 -23.75 7.76
C VAL A 510 5.73 -23.80 9.29
N LEU A 511 4.79 -24.58 9.85
CA LEU A 511 4.69 -24.81 11.28
C LEU A 511 4.09 -26.19 11.54
N GLN A 512 4.66 -26.92 12.50
CA GLN A 512 4.11 -28.18 13.01
C GLN A 512 4.24 -28.23 14.53
N LYS A 513 3.20 -28.73 15.21
CA LYS A 513 3.21 -28.92 16.65
C LYS A 513 2.37 -30.15 17.01
N SER A 514 2.97 -31.13 17.69
CA SER A 514 2.28 -32.39 18.08
C SER A 514 1.14 -32.14 19.06
N THR A 515 1.26 -31.14 19.94
CA THR A 515 0.21 -30.78 20.91
C THR A 515 0.21 -29.26 21.09
N VAL A 516 -0.98 -28.65 21.07
CA VAL A 516 -1.19 -27.25 21.37
C VAL A 516 -1.89 -27.15 22.72
N LYS A 517 -1.23 -26.53 23.71
CA LYS A 517 -1.79 -26.29 25.04
C LYS A 517 -2.48 -24.95 25.09
N PRO A 518 -3.52 -24.78 25.93
CA PRO A 518 -4.10 -23.47 26.21
C PRO A 518 -3.02 -22.44 26.62
N GLY A 519 -3.03 -21.30 25.95
CA GLY A 519 -2.09 -20.21 26.19
C GLY A 519 -0.71 -20.32 25.52
N ASP A 520 -0.43 -21.39 24.78
CA ASP A 520 0.83 -21.55 24.04
C ASP A 520 1.10 -20.37 23.10
N GLN A 521 2.35 -19.88 23.10
CA GLN A 521 2.86 -19.02 22.01
C GLN A 521 3.26 -19.92 20.85
N LEU A 522 2.96 -19.47 19.63
CA LEU A 522 3.35 -20.15 18.40
C LEU A 522 4.46 -19.35 17.70
N ASP A 523 5.24 -20.04 16.86
CA ASP A 523 6.44 -19.44 16.23
C ASP A 523 6.11 -18.60 14.98
N ALA A 524 4.86 -18.15 14.84
CA ALA A 524 4.38 -17.30 13.77
C ALA A 524 3.30 -16.35 14.28
N GLU A 525 3.21 -15.16 13.71
CA GLU A 525 2.15 -14.20 14.02
C GLU A 525 0.82 -14.58 13.37
N GLU A 526 0.87 -14.86 12.07
CA GLU A 526 -0.27 -15.19 11.23
C GLU A 526 0.20 -15.82 9.93
N ILE A 527 -0.69 -16.47 9.17
CA ILE A 527 -0.45 -16.89 7.79
C ILE A 527 -1.47 -16.23 6.87
N GLY A 528 -0.96 -15.58 5.83
CA GLY A 528 -1.76 -14.90 4.81
C GLY A 528 -2.43 -15.87 3.84
N TYR A 529 -3.06 -15.32 2.83
CA TYR A 529 -3.88 -16.07 1.87
C TYR A 529 -3.11 -17.18 1.15
N ASP A 530 -3.86 -18.17 0.65
CA ASP A 530 -3.37 -19.42 0.07
C ASP A 530 -2.72 -20.35 1.10
N TYR A 531 -3.47 -20.68 2.15
CA TYR A 531 -3.02 -21.55 3.24
C TYR A 531 -3.98 -22.71 3.53
N ALA A 532 -3.45 -23.71 4.29
CA ALA A 532 -4.23 -24.68 5.02
C ALA A 532 -3.69 -24.82 6.45
N VAL A 533 -4.57 -24.72 7.44
CA VAL A 533 -4.28 -24.99 8.85
C VAL A 533 -5.08 -26.21 9.28
N THR A 534 -4.38 -27.32 9.53
CA THR A 534 -4.97 -28.61 9.91
C THR A 534 -4.58 -28.95 11.36
N PHE A 535 -5.54 -29.42 12.13
CA PHE A 535 -5.32 -29.92 13.50
C PHE A 535 -6.36 -30.98 13.85
N THR A 536 -6.00 -31.85 14.77
CA THR A 536 -6.91 -32.83 15.38
C THR A 536 -7.47 -32.27 16.68
N ILE A 537 -8.78 -32.34 16.88
CA ILE A 537 -9.47 -31.90 18.08
C ILE A 537 -10.22 -33.07 18.74
N ASP A 538 -9.98 -33.32 20.03
CA ASP A 538 -10.86 -34.13 20.89
C ASP A 538 -11.75 -33.12 21.64
N GLY A 539 -12.99 -33.01 21.15
CA GLY A 539 -13.92 -31.94 21.54
C GLY A 539 -14.37 -32.03 23.00
N LYS A 540 -14.45 -30.91 23.66
CA LYS A 540 -15.12 -30.74 24.95
C LYS A 540 -16.17 -29.65 24.85
N GLN A 541 -17.03 -29.57 25.87
CA GLN A 541 -17.98 -28.45 25.96
C GLN A 541 -17.22 -27.14 26.17
N GLU A 542 -17.38 -26.22 25.23
CA GLU A 542 -16.75 -24.90 25.26
C GLU A 542 -17.79 -23.81 25.54
N ALA A 543 -17.42 -22.83 26.34
CA ALA A 543 -18.25 -21.64 26.56
C ALA A 543 -18.26 -20.75 25.30
N LYS A 544 -19.31 -19.95 25.11
CA LYS A 544 -19.35 -18.93 24.07
C LYS A 544 -18.21 -17.94 24.26
N GLY A 545 -17.53 -17.60 23.18
CA GLY A 545 -16.35 -16.74 23.18
C GLY A 545 -15.03 -17.47 23.40
N THR A 546 -15.03 -18.83 23.45
CA THR A 546 -13.80 -19.61 23.58
C THR A 546 -12.95 -19.49 22.33
N GLU A 547 -11.76 -18.90 22.50
CA GLU A 547 -10.78 -18.70 21.42
C GLU A 547 -9.93 -19.96 21.21
N LEU A 548 -9.66 -20.28 19.93
CA LEU A 548 -8.67 -21.29 19.54
C LEU A 548 -7.30 -20.64 19.31
N PHE A 549 -7.25 -19.65 18.39
CA PHE A 549 -6.04 -18.91 18.06
C PHE A 549 -6.32 -17.42 17.95
N ARG A 550 -5.30 -16.62 18.28
CA ARG A 550 -5.37 -15.16 18.19
C ARG A 550 -4.08 -14.58 17.62
N SER A 551 -4.21 -13.52 16.80
CA SER A 551 -3.17 -12.54 16.46
C SER A 551 -3.62 -11.13 16.87
N GLU A 552 -2.89 -10.11 16.45
CA GLU A 552 -3.32 -8.72 16.62
C GLU A 552 -4.60 -8.44 15.79
N ASN A 553 -4.70 -9.04 14.62
CA ASN A 553 -5.70 -8.69 13.59
C ASN A 553 -6.92 -9.62 13.56
N ALA A 554 -6.82 -10.83 14.13
CA ALA A 554 -7.86 -11.84 14.01
C ALA A 554 -7.94 -12.77 15.20
N VAL A 555 -9.11 -13.38 15.38
CA VAL A 555 -9.37 -14.46 16.35
C VAL A 555 -10.12 -15.58 15.64
N VAL A 556 -9.70 -16.82 15.87
CA VAL A 556 -10.48 -18.02 15.52
C VAL A 556 -11.07 -18.58 16.80
N TYR A 557 -12.38 -18.82 16.81
CA TYR A 557 -13.14 -19.31 17.95
C TYR A 557 -13.47 -20.79 17.79
N LEU A 558 -13.29 -21.60 18.83
CA LEU A 558 -13.93 -22.93 18.94
C LEU A 558 -15.44 -22.80 19.14
N SER A 559 -15.85 -21.74 19.84
CA SER A 559 -17.24 -21.41 20.14
C SER A 559 -17.39 -19.89 20.08
N ASP A 560 -17.94 -19.36 18.98
CA ASP A 560 -18.05 -17.91 18.78
C ASP A 560 -18.96 -17.23 19.83
N PRO A 561 -18.78 -15.93 20.08
CA PRO A 561 -19.51 -15.26 21.16
C PRO A 561 -21.03 -15.09 20.91
N ARG A 562 -21.49 -15.18 19.66
CA ARG A 562 -22.91 -15.00 19.30
C ARG A 562 -23.66 -16.32 19.23
N GLN A 563 -23.18 -17.27 18.41
CA GLN A 563 -23.90 -18.51 18.08
C GLN A 563 -23.36 -19.74 18.85
N GLY A 564 -22.15 -19.66 19.39
CA GLY A 564 -21.51 -20.81 20.04
C GLY A 564 -21.04 -21.89 19.07
N LYS A 565 -20.71 -21.50 17.83
CA LYS A 565 -20.21 -22.34 16.76
C LYS A 565 -18.77 -22.00 16.42
N LEU A 566 -18.10 -22.86 15.65
CA LEU A 566 -16.79 -22.55 15.11
C LEU A 566 -16.89 -21.26 14.24
N GLY A 567 -15.98 -20.33 14.45
CA GLY A 567 -16.03 -19.06 13.75
C GLY A 567 -14.71 -18.29 13.82
N PHE A 568 -14.70 -17.13 13.19
CA PHE A 568 -13.56 -16.21 13.24
C PHE A 568 -14.02 -14.76 13.17
N GLU A 569 -13.19 -13.88 13.74
CA GLU A 569 -13.39 -12.44 13.72
C GLU A 569 -12.12 -11.75 13.22
N ARG A 570 -12.27 -10.71 12.42
CA ARG A 570 -11.23 -9.79 11.99
C ARG A 570 -11.81 -8.39 11.78
N ASP A 571 -11.12 -7.36 12.22
CA ASP A 571 -11.57 -5.96 12.17
C ASP A 571 -13.03 -5.78 12.65
N GLY A 572 -13.46 -6.53 13.67
CA GLY A 572 -14.84 -6.48 14.20
C GLY A 572 -15.88 -7.26 13.37
N TYR A 573 -15.51 -7.91 12.29
CA TYR A 573 -16.41 -8.72 11.47
C TYR A 573 -16.38 -10.19 11.90
N LEU A 574 -17.41 -10.61 12.63
CA LEU A 574 -17.59 -12.00 13.04
C LEU A 574 -18.22 -12.83 11.91
N ASN A 575 -17.59 -13.93 11.55
CA ASN A 575 -18.06 -14.94 10.60
C ASN A 575 -18.14 -16.31 11.27
N THR A 576 -19.26 -17.00 11.11
CA THR A 576 -19.55 -18.25 11.80
C THR A 576 -19.79 -19.35 10.78
N PHE A 577 -19.10 -20.49 10.94
CA PHE A 577 -19.42 -21.72 10.21
C PHE A 577 -20.65 -22.38 10.82
N ASN A 578 -21.48 -23.02 9.99
CA ASN A 578 -22.59 -23.83 10.49
C ASN A 578 -22.10 -25.18 11.01
N TYR A 579 -21.20 -25.12 11.99
CA TYR A 579 -20.58 -26.29 12.61
C TYR A 579 -20.32 -26.05 14.08
N CYS A 580 -20.85 -26.96 14.92
CA CYS A 580 -20.50 -27.05 16.33
C CYS A 580 -19.54 -28.24 16.47
N ILE A 581 -18.47 -28.06 17.23
CA ILE A 581 -17.55 -29.17 17.56
C ILE A 581 -18.27 -30.11 18.53
N PRO A 582 -18.47 -31.39 18.16
CA PRO A 582 -19.15 -32.33 19.06
C PRO A 582 -18.29 -32.61 20.30
N ALA A 583 -18.93 -32.62 21.47
CA ALA A 583 -18.25 -32.96 22.71
C ALA A 583 -18.00 -34.49 22.78
N ASN A 584 -16.82 -34.88 23.24
CA ASN A 584 -16.34 -36.27 23.37
C ASN A 584 -16.23 -37.02 22.02
N GLU A 585 -16.04 -36.28 20.93
CA GLU A 585 -15.71 -36.83 19.63
C GLU A 585 -14.38 -36.26 19.13
N LYS A 586 -13.65 -37.08 18.38
CA LYS A 586 -12.36 -36.72 17.80
C LYS A 586 -12.51 -36.50 16.31
N HIS A 587 -12.12 -35.29 15.85
CA HIS A 587 -12.19 -34.91 14.45
C HIS A 587 -10.90 -34.24 13.99
N THR A 588 -10.59 -34.37 12.70
CA THR A 588 -9.55 -33.56 12.05
C THR A 588 -10.21 -32.37 11.36
N LEU A 589 -9.87 -31.16 11.78
CA LEU A 589 -10.35 -29.93 11.17
C LEU A 589 -9.26 -29.33 10.29
N THR A 590 -9.65 -28.83 9.12
CA THR A 590 -8.78 -28.03 8.25
C THR A 590 -9.48 -26.73 7.90
N VAL A 591 -8.83 -25.61 8.16
CA VAL A 591 -9.26 -24.30 7.69
C VAL A 591 -8.34 -23.90 6.52
N GLU A 592 -8.93 -23.75 5.36
CA GLU A 592 -8.26 -23.25 4.16
C GLU A 592 -8.71 -21.83 3.88
N GLY A 593 -7.79 -20.96 3.43
CA GLY A 593 -8.12 -19.59 3.07
C GLY A 593 -7.37 -19.12 1.84
N ASN A 594 -8.05 -18.25 1.08
CA ASN A 594 -7.46 -17.44 0.03
C ASN A 594 -8.07 -16.02 0.07
N ASN A 595 -7.71 -15.17 -0.87
CA ASN A 595 -8.18 -13.78 -0.91
C ASN A 595 -9.67 -13.60 -1.28
N ARG A 596 -10.43 -14.72 -1.44
CA ARG A 596 -11.88 -14.70 -1.78
C ARG A 596 -12.74 -15.44 -0.78
N MET A 597 -12.19 -16.43 -0.07
CA MET A 597 -13.00 -17.30 0.79
C MET A 597 -12.21 -17.87 1.97
N THR A 598 -12.96 -18.38 2.96
CA THR A 598 -12.46 -19.24 4.03
C THR A 598 -13.30 -20.52 4.04
N ARG A 599 -12.66 -21.69 4.01
CA ARG A 599 -13.31 -23.01 3.91
C ARG A 599 -12.99 -23.86 5.13
N LEU A 600 -13.99 -24.54 5.65
CA LEU A 600 -13.85 -25.56 6.68
C LEU A 600 -13.98 -26.96 6.10
N LEU A 601 -13.01 -27.81 6.39
CA LEU A 601 -13.10 -29.26 6.17
C LEU A 601 -13.15 -29.96 7.53
N VAL A 602 -13.96 -31.03 7.61
CA VAL A 602 -14.05 -31.94 8.76
C VAL A 602 -13.76 -33.35 8.24
N ASP A 603 -12.76 -34.01 8.80
CA ASP A 603 -12.29 -35.33 8.40
C ASP A 603 -12.03 -35.44 6.90
N GLY A 604 -11.38 -34.38 6.35
CA GLY A 604 -11.03 -34.30 4.95
C GLY A 604 -12.17 -33.97 3.98
N LYS A 605 -13.40 -33.77 4.47
CA LYS A 605 -14.56 -33.40 3.66
C LYS A 605 -14.95 -31.96 3.86
N VAL A 606 -15.19 -31.26 2.76
CA VAL A 606 -15.67 -29.86 2.81
C VAL A 606 -17.00 -29.82 3.57
N ARG A 607 -17.00 -29.12 4.69
CA ARG A 607 -18.19 -28.89 5.51
C ARG A 607 -18.91 -27.61 5.11
N GLU A 608 -18.17 -26.53 4.90
CA GLU A 608 -18.73 -25.25 4.48
C GLU A 608 -17.64 -24.36 3.85
N GLU A 609 -18.07 -23.54 2.89
CA GLU A 609 -17.27 -22.51 2.26
C GLU A 609 -17.92 -21.14 2.49
N LEU A 610 -17.18 -20.24 3.13
CA LEU A 610 -17.56 -18.87 3.35
C LEU A 610 -16.95 -17.96 2.25
N GLY A 611 -17.53 -17.99 1.06
CA GLY A 611 -17.16 -17.12 -0.07
C GLY A 611 -17.86 -15.75 -0.02
N PRO A 612 -17.65 -14.88 -1.01
CA PRO A 612 -18.35 -13.60 -1.13
C PRO A 612 -19.87 -13.78 -1.09
N LYS A 613 -20.55 -12.86 -0.39
CA LYS A 613 -21.99 -12.90 -0.22
C LYS A 613 -22.59 -11.59 -0.75
N PRO A 614 -23.61 -11.63 -1.63
CA PRO A 614 -24.27 -10.42 -2.09
C PRO A 614 -24.75 -9.56 -0.94
N LEU A 615 -24.40 -8.28 -0.93
CA LEU A 615 -24.83 -7.29 0.04
C LEU A 615 -25.85 -6.34 -0.59
N TYR A 616 -25.53 -5.78 -1.77
CA TYR A 616 -26.41 -4.91 -2.54
C TYR A 616 -26.33 -5.26 -4.02
N ILE A 617 -27.46 -5.13 -4.73
CA ILE A 617 -27.53 -5.32 -6.19
C ILE A 617 -27.21 -3.99 -6.86
N ILE A 618 -26.23 -3.96 -7.74
CA ILE A 618 -25.93 -2.81 -8.57
C ILE A 618 -26.85 -2.83 -9.79
N ARG A 619 -27.56 -1.73 -10.04
CA ARG A 619 -28.38 -1.61 -11.25
C ARG A 619 -27.48 -1.65 -12.49
N PRO A 620 -27.86 -2.39 -13.57
CA PRO A 620 -27.06 -2.48 -14.80
C PRO A 620 -26.67 -1.14 -15.41
N GLN A 621 -27.50 -0.11 -15.26
CA GLN A 621 -27.25 1.26 -15.73
C GLN A 621 -26.05 1.91 -15.02
N ASN A 622 -25.77 1.55 -13.77
CA ASN A 622 -24.62 2.08 -13.03
C ASN A 622 -23.29 1.48 -13.51
N LYS A 623 -23.30 0.23 -14.01
CA LYS A 623 -22.10 -0.38 -14.61
C LYS A 623 -21.60 0.40 -15.82
N ALA A 624 -22.52 0.88 -16.68
CA ALA A 624 -22.18 1.65 -17.88
C ALA A 624 -21.51 3.00 -17.55
N ASN A 625 -21.79 3.59 -16.38
CA ASN A 625 -21.21 4.87 -15.96
C ASN A 625 -19.77 4.72 -15.46
N TYR A 626 -19.40 3.54 -14.97
CA TYR A 626 -18.06 3.25 -14.46
C TYR A 626 -17.18 2.46 -15.45
N GLN A 627 -17.75 2.03 -16.59
CA GLN A 627 -16.94 1.54 -17.70
C GLN A 627 -16.31 2.75 -18.39
N VAL A 628 -15.01 2.86 -18.29
CA VAL A 628 -14.25 3.84 -19.07
C VAL A 628 -14.53 3.59 -20.55
N LYS A 629 -15.01 4.58 -21.28
CA LYS A 629 -15.21 4.49 -22.72
C LYS A 629 -13.90 4.09 -23.42
N GLY A 630 -13.92 2.96 -24.11
CA GLY A 630 -12.72 2.33 -24.65
C GLY A 630 -12.23 1.15 -23.84
N ALA A 631 -13.07 0.59 -23.01
CA ALA A 631 -12.81 -0.40 -21.97
C ALA A 631 -12.38 -1.80 -22.41
N ASP A 632 -12.22 -2.08 -23.69
CA ASP A 632 -11.57 -3.33 -24.13
C ASP A 632 -10.16 -3.49 -23.52
N VAL A 633 -9.59 -2.38 -23.03
CA VAL A 633 -8.29 -2.29 -22.35
C VAL A 633 -8.41 -2.39 -20.83
N PHE A 634 -9.62 -2.25 -20.27
CA PHE A 634 -9.87 -2.02 -18.85
C PHE A 634 -10.48 -3.17 -18.07
N VAL A 635 -10.73 -4.30 -18.72
CA VAL A 635 -11.17 -5.48 -17.97
C VAL A 635 -9.91 -6.09 -17.33
N PRO A 636 -9.62 -5.82 -16.05
CA PRO A 636 -8.46 -6.43 -15.41
C PRO A 636 -8.66 -7.95 -15.39
N GLU A 637 -7.60 -8.70 -15.62
CA GLU A 637 -7.62 -10.16 -15.52
C GLU A 637 -8.09 -10.66 -14.13
N VAL A 638 -7.98 -9.80 -13.11
CA VAL A 638 -8.38 -10.08 -11.73
C VAL A 638 -9.68 -9.39 -11.30
N TYR A 639 -10.28 -8.58 -12.16
CA TYR A 639 -11.52 -7.87 -11.89
C TYR A 639 -12.65 -8.44 -12.73
N GLU A 640 -13.52 -9.18 -12.11
CA GLU A 640 -14.81 -9.55 -12.72
C GLU A 640 -15.85 -8.55 -12.21
N PRO A 641 -16.45 -7.72 -13.10
CA PRO A 641 -17.55 -6.86 -12.72
C PRO A 641 -18.69 -7.72 -12.16
N ASN A 642 -19.02 -7.52 -10.91
CA ASN A 642 -20.14 -8.20 -10.27
C ASN A 642 -21.41 -7.37 -10.43
N ASP A 643 -22.55 -8.04 -10.53
CA ASP A 643 -23.85 -7.39 -10.50
C ASP A 643 -24.26 -6.92 -9.09
N TYR A 644 -23.38 -7.07 -8.12
CA TYR A 644 -23.63 -6.78 -6.72
C TYR A 644 -22.36 -6.33 -6.00
N ILE A 645 -22.57 -5.55 -4.95
CA ILE A 645 -21.57 -5.29 -3.91
C ILE A 645 -21.55 -6.50 -2.99
N SER A 646 -20.39 -7.02 -2.68
CA SER A 646 -20.26 -8.24 -1.89
C SER A 646 -19.70 -7.99 -0.48
N TYR A 647 -20.24 -8.75 0.48
CA TYR A 647 -19.67 -8.91 1.81
C TYR A 647 -18.57 -9.98 1.75
N GLN A 648 -17.37 -9.63 2.22
CA GLN A 648 -16.19 -10.50 2.19
C GLN A 648 -16.04 -11.30 3.48
N ARG A 649 -15.61 -12.56 3.36
CA ARG A 649 -15.44 -13.49 4.48
C ARG A 649 -14.09 -14.21 4.43
N THR A 650 -13.06 -13.48 4.07
CA THR A 650 -11.66 -13.92 4.02
C THR A 650 -11.04 -13.92 5.42
N LEU A 651 -9.95 -14.64 5.60
CA LEU A 651 -9.20 -14.69 6.84
C LEU A 651 -7.70 -14.81 6.57
N VAL A 652 -6.91 -13.88 7.11
CA VAL A 652 -5.50 -14.11 7.42
C VAL A 652 -5.50 -14.84 8.74
N PHE A 653 -5.01 -16.09 8.75
CA PHE A 653 -5.21 -16.99 9.88
C PHE A 653 -4.28 -16.65 11.04
N PRO A 654 -4.80 -16.42 12.27
CA PRO A 654 -3.99 -16.02 13.41
C PRO A 654 -3.19 -17.20 13.97
N LEU A 655 -1.92 -16.95 14.30
CA LEU A 655 -0.99 -17.97 14.82
C LEU A 655 -0.11 -17.47 15.97
N ARG A 656 -0.33 -16.25 16.52
CA ARG A 656 0.52 -15.72 17.58
C ARG A 656 0.39 -16.55 18.88
N LYS A 657 -0.85 -16.82 19.27
CA LYS A 657 -1.13 -17.42 20.58
C LYS A 657 -2.36 -18.33 20.55
N ALA A 658 -2.29 -19.49 21.20
CA ALA A 658 -3.45 -20.31 21.52
C ALA A 658 -4.31 -19.64 22.61
N GLY A 659 -5.63 -19.75 22.50
CA GLY A 659 -6.59 -19.28 23.49
C GLY A 659 -6.62 -20.16 24.75
N GLN A 660 -7.64 -19.93 25.59
CA GLN A 660 -7.95 -20.78 26.74
C GLN A 660 -9.14 -21.66 26.37
N PHE A 661 -8.95 -22.98 26.32
CA PHE A 661 -9.97 -23.95 25.89
C PHE A 661 -9.87 -25.26 26.69
N ASN A 662 -10.95 -26.05 26.71
CA ASN A 662 -11.03 -27.33 27.40
C ASN A 662 -10.71 -28.53 26.50
N SER A 663 -10.91 -28.39 25.21
CA SER A 663 -10.66 -29.42 24.20
C SER A 663 -9.17 -29.77 24.10
N THR A 664 -8.85 -30.96 23.60
CA THR A 664 -7.44 -31.34 23.34
C THR A 664 -7.12 -31.12 21.86
N ILE A 665 -6.07 -30.34 21.60
CA ILE A 665 -5.61 -30.03 20.24
C ILE A 665 -4.27 -30.71 19.99
N THR A 666 -4.21 -31.53 18.92
CA THR A 666 -2.98 -32.23 18.50
C THR A 666 -2.75 -32.10 17.00
N ASP A 667 -1.56 -32.47 16.57
CA ASP A 667 -1.17 -32.59 15.16
C ASP A 667 -1.40 -31.31 14.35
N LEU A 668 -1.15 -30.14 14.97
CA LEU A 668 -1.22 -28.87 14.26
C LEU A 668 -0.20 -28.85 13.12
N LYS A 669 -0.68 -28.55 11.92
CA LYS A 669 0.11 -28.41 10.72
C LYS A 669 -0.36 -27.16 9.95
N VAL A 670 0.56 -26.27 9.63
CA VAL A 670 0.29 -25.06 8.83
C VAL A 670 1.06 -25.15 7.51
N GLU A 671 0.37 -24.99 6.40
CA GLU A 671 0.90 -25.12 5.05
C GLU A 671 0.57 -23.89 4.21
N VAL A 672 1.54 -23.42 3.42
CA VAL A 672 1.34 -22.50 2.30
C VAL A 672 0.87 -23.34 1.08
N LYS A 673 -0.19 -22.91 0.38
CA LYS A 673 -0.78 -23.59 -0.78
C LYS A 673 -0.30 -23.03 -2.12
#